data_889faca1080e5296d6101574061bb73b
#
_entry.id   889faca1080e5296d6101574061bb73b
#
_cell.length_a   1.000
_cell.length_b   1.000
_cell.length_c   1.000
_cell.angle_alpha   90.00
_cell.angle_beta   90.00
_cell.angle_gamma   90.00
#
_symmetry.space_group_name_H-M   'P 1'
#
loop_
_entity.id
_entity.type
_entity.pdbx_description
1 polymer ?
#
loop_
_entity_poly.entity_id
_entity_poly.type
_entity_poly.pdbx_seq_one_letter_code
_entity_poly.pdbx_strand_id
1 'polypeptide(L)'
;MIVSAVVLLALHADPADPAALAARANEIASATSLAAIHAELTSEPHVAGTPGDRRQIERLAAYFRGLGLETEVHEIRPYLARPIAASLEIVGEDAPAGGRRGVQALDLRERNLVEDPSTAHPDLTWGWNAFSGSGSAEAEVVYANYGTREDFRRLAELGVDCRGKIVLARYGGNFRGYKAKFAEAAGAAGLVIFTDPGDSGFTKGPTWPDGGWANETCIQRGSLLTLPQPGDPLTPGVEATESAPRLDPAEIALPKIPVQPIGYAAAERIIARMRGREVVDAAWKGGLPVTYRLEGGPDLRLRLKVEQERFLGSTANVIARLPGATRPAEEVIVGCHHDAWGFGAADPHAGTMVLLETARSLAEAARAGVRPARSVVFAAWGAEEFGIIGSVEWVEGRRERLERNAIAYLNLDMAAMGPNLGMGGSPALGPAAFAALSLASDPFADRTVLDGLSRDGKPPSLGNLGGGSDHVGFWCHAGVPSLTLGSGGSAGTSYHSNYDTVAWYRKTVGDDYRAALLVTRACNAIVASFASGGERPDDPRAMLADARRLVDAARGSARAAGFEIDLSPLDSALVDATSAAEAWPGRPLPPIRRDADRAAIRTAWLDADGLPGRPWFRNRYAATDRHSGYGAAMLPDLAEAIEDRDPERARAAIAELAVTVDRIRAILAAP
;
A
#
# COMPACT_ATOMS: atom_id res chain seq x y z
N MET A 1 -43.90 43.19 10.29
CA MET A 1 -42.76 42.29 10.04
C MET A 1 -43.11 40.90 10.54
N ILE A 2 -43.48 40.03 9.62
CA ILE A 2 -43.77 38.63 9.93
C ILE A 2 -42.53 37.85 9.57
N VAL A 3 -41.82 37.32 10.59
CA VAL A 3 -40.65 36.46 10.40
C VAL A 3 -41.21 35.05 10.14
N SER A 4 -41.19 34.60 8.90
CA SER A 4 -41.49 33.22 8.54
C SER A 4 -40.34 32.33 9.01
N ALA A 5 -40.56 31.58 10.07
CA ALA A 5 -39.68 30.48 10.47
C ALA A 5 -39.87 29.34 9.47
N VAL A 6 -38.89 29.12 8.61
CA VAL A 6 -38.78 27.89 7.80
C VAL A 6 -38.31 26.79 8.76
N VAL A 7 -39.27 25.99 9.25
CA VAL A 7 -38.98 24.73 9.94
C VAL A 7 -38.54 23.75 8.88
N LEU A 8 -37.21 23.49 8.78
CA LEU A 8 -36.68 22.32 8.06
C LEU A 8 -37.16 21.09 8.83
N LEU A 9 -38.26 20.48 8.38
CA LEU A 9 -38.57 19.10 8.72
C LEU A 9 -37.46 18.23 8.12
N ALA A 10 -36.47 17.84 8.92
CA ALA A 10 -35.62 16.72 8.60
C ALA A 10 -36.53 15.47 8.55
N LEU A 11 -36.95 15.08 7.36
CA LEU A 11 -37.60 13.81 7.12
C LEU A 11 -36.64 12.73 7.62
N HIS A 12 -36.89 12.15 8.78
CA HIS A 12 -36.25 10.94 9.27
C HIS A 12 -36.73 9.80 8.36
N ALA A 13 -36.08 9.63 7.21
CA ALA A 13 -36.22 8.43 6.41
C ALA A 13 -35.59 7.27 7.20
N ASP A 14 -36.29 6.17 7.36
CA ASP A 14 -35.73 4.96 7.91
C ASP A 14 -34.50 4.55 7.06
N PRO A 15 -33.45 3.99 7.69
CA PRO A 15 -32.28 3.53 6.94
C PRO A 15 -32.71 2.40 6.02
N ALA A 16 -32.13 2.41 4.81
CA ALA A 16 -32.41 1.36 3.84
C ALA A 16 -31.87 0.00 4.30
N ASP A 17 -32.56 -1.05 3.90
CA ASP A 17 -32.03 -2.41 3.94
C ASP A 17 -30.70 -2.48 3.14
N PRO A 18 -29.65 -3.16 3.64
CA PRO A 18 -28.37 -3.30 2.93
C PRO A 18 -28.49 -3.78 1.48
N ALA A 19 -29.39 -4.74 1.23
CA ALA A 19 -29.60 -5.27 -0.12
C ALA A 19 -30.22 -4.21 -1.06
N ALA A 20 -31.16 -3.40 -0.57
CA ALA A 20 -31.75 -2.31 -1.33
C ALA A 20 -30.73 -1.20 -1.64
N LEU A 21 -29.87 -0.84 -0.67
CA LEU A 21 -28.81 0.14 -0.87
C LEU A 21 -27.77 -0.37 -1.88
N ALA A 22 -27.30 -1.62 -1.73
CA ALA A 22 -26.36 -2.25 -2.66
C ALA A 22 -26.93 -2.33 -4.08
N ALA A 23 -28.17 -2.80 -4.21
CA ALA A 23 -28.84 -2.91 -5.52
C ALA A 23 -28.95 -1.54 -6.20
N ARG A 24 -29.40 -0.50 -5.47
CA ARG A 24 -29.55 0.84 -6.03
C ARG A 24 -28.19 1.46 -6.41
N ALA A 25 -27.18 1.35 -5.56
CA ALA A 25 -25.85 1.83 -5.87
C ALA A 25 -25.24 1.11 -7.08
N ASN A 26 -25.42 -0.22 -7.18
CA ASN A 26 -24.89 -1.02 -8.29
C ASN A 26 -25.64 -0.77 -9.62
N GLU A 27 -26.92 -0.39 -9.57
CA GLU A 27 -27.68 0.07 -10.75
C GLU A 27 -27.14 1.40 -11.30
N ILE A 28 -26.71 2.30 -10.40
CA ILE A 28 -26.18 3.61 -10.76
C ILE A 28 -24.74 3.51 -11.31
N ALA A 29 -23.92 2.62 -10.74
CA ALA A 29 -22.52 2.46 -11.13
C ALA A 29 -22.38 2.04 -12.60
N SER A 30 -21.50 2.72 -13.37
CA SER A 30 -21.35 2.46 -14.78
C SER A 30 -19.91 2.53 -15.27
N ALA A 31 -19.57 1.68 -16.25
CA ALA A 31 -18.28 1.69 -16.92
C ALA A 31 -18.00 3.02 -17.66
N THR A 32 -19.03 3.66 -18.20
CA THR A 32 -18.91 4.96 -18.88
C THR A 32 -18.49 6.06 -17.91
N SER A 33 -19.09 6.10 -16.71
CA SER A 33 -18.70 7.05 -15.67
C SER A 33 -17.27 6.81 -15.19
N LEU A 34 -16.91 5.55 -14.93
CA LEU A 34 -15.55 5.15 -14.55
C LEU A 34 -14.51 5.60 -15.59
N ALA A 35 -14.79 5.39 -16.88
CA ALA A 35 -13.91 5.81 -17.96
C ALA A 35 -13.72 7.33 -18.01
N ALA A 36 -14.79 8.10 -17.77
CA ALA A 36 -14.74 9.57 -17.74
C ALA A 36 -13.95 10.08 -16.53
N ILE A 37 -14.23 9.54 -15.34
CA ILE A 37 -13.49 9.83 -14.10
C ILE A 37 -12.00 9.54 -14.27
N HIS A 38 -11.66 8.37 -14.79
CA HIS A 38 -10.27 7.96 -14.99
C HIS A 38 -9.52 8.89 -15.94
N ALA A 39 -10.15 9.27 -17.07
CA ALA A 39 -9.55 10.20 -18.01
C ALA A 39 -9.30 11.60 -17.41
N GLU A 40 -10.18 12.06 -16.52
CA GLU A 40 -10.02 13.34 -15.84
C GLU A 40 -8.90 13.30 -14.80
N LEU A 41 -8.87 12.26 -13.95
CA LEU A 41 -7.84 12.05 -12.93
C LEU A 41 -6.43 11.98 -13.53
N THR A 42 -6.29 11.40 -14.70
CA THR A 42 -5.01 11.13 -15.39
C THR A 42 -4.71 12.14 -16.50
N SER A 43 -5.29 13.33 -16.46
CA SER A 43 -5.12 14.34 -17.51
C SER A 43 -3.76 15.03 -17.49
N GLU A 44 -3.04 14.98 -16.38
CA GLU A 44 -1.72 15.58 -16.19
C GLU A 44 -0.93 14.87 -15.07
N PRO A 45 0.43 14.96 -15.05
CA PRO A 45 1.24 14.47 -13.93
C PRO A 45 0.97 15.26 -12.63
N HIS A 46 0.94 14.56 -11.49
CA HIS A 46 0.57 15.16 -10.19
C HIS A 46 1.33 14.57 -9.01
N VAL A 47 2.66 14.61 -9.08
CA VAL A 47 3.53 14.26 -7.95
C VAL A 47 3.21 15.17 -6.75
N ALA A 48 3.11 14.61 -5.54
CA ALA A 48 2.76 15.37 -4.34
C ALA A 48 3.63 16.62 -4.14
N GLY A 49 3.00 17.73 -3.75
CA GLY A 49 3.64 19.03 -3.56
C GLY A 49 3.92 19.83 -4.85
N THR A 50 3.47 19.34 -6.01
CA THR A 50 3.60 20.06 -7.29
C THR A 50 2.33 20.87 -7.63
N PRO A 51 2.40 21.77 -8.62
CA PRO A 51 1.19 22.42 -9.13
C PRO A 51 0.13 21.44 -9.68
N GLY A 52 0.55 20.31 -10.27
CA GLY A 52 -0.35 19.24 -10.70
C GLY A 52 -1.12 18.61 -9.55
N ASP A 53 -0.44 18.32 -8.45
CA ASP A 53 -1.06 17.84 -7.21
C ASP A 53 -2.13 18.83 -6.68
N ARG A 54 -1.81 20.12 -6.63
CA ARG A 54 -2.80 21.15 -6.21
C ARG A 54 -4.05 21.15 -7.09
N ARG A 55 -3.89 21.06 -8.42
CA ARG A 55 -5.03 20.98 -9.33
C ARG A 55 -5.83 19.69 -9.15
N GLN A 56 -5.16 18.58 -8.84
CA GLN A 56 -5.82 17.31 -8.55
C GLN A 56 -6.66 17.39 -7.28
N ILE A 57 -6.13 17.99 -6.20
CA ILE A 57 -6.87 18.27 -4.96
C ILE A 57 -8.11 19.11 -5.23
N GLU A 58 -7.99 20.19 -6.02
CA GLU A 58 -9.11 21.08 -6.39
C GLU A 58 -10.18 20.31 -7.20
N ARG A 59 -9.76 19.46 -8.13
CA ARG A 59 -10.61 18.61 -8.97
C ARG A 59 -11.42 17.61 -8.11
N LEU A 60 -10.75 16.91 -7.20
CA LEU A 60 -11.38 15.98 -6.28
C LEU A 60 -12.37 16.68 -5.34
N ALA A 61 -11.99 17.82 -4.77
CA ALA A 61 -12.88 18.61 -3.91
C ALA A 61 -14.11 19.11 -4.67
N ALA A 62 -13.94 19.58 -5.91
CA ALA A 62 -15.04 20.00 -6.77
C ALA A 62 -15.97 18.83 -7.11
N TYR A 63 -15.42 17.65 -7.41
CA TYR A 63 -16.19 16.44 -7.69
C TYR A 63 -17.08 16.06 -6.49
N PHE A 64 -16.53 15.94 -5.31
CA PHE A 64 -17.30 15.57 -4.11
C PHE A 64 -18.35 16.63 -3.74
N ARG A 65 -18.03 17.93 -3.84
CA ARG A 65 -19.01 19.01 -3.64
C ARG A 65 -20.13 18.95 -4.67
N GLY A 66 -19.83 18.63 -5.93
CA GLY A 66 -20.81 18.43 -6.99
C GLY A 66 -21.79 17.29 -6.71
N LEU A 67 -21.36 16.30 -5.95
CA LEU A 67 -22.22 15.23 -5.44
C LEU A 67 -23.04 15.64 -4.21
N GLY A 68 -22.93 16.87 -3.71
CA GLY A 68 -23.61 17.35 -2.51
C GLY A 68 -23.10 16.74 -1.21
N LEU A 69 -21.89 16.21 -1.20
CA LEU A 69 -21.25 15.65 0.01
C LEU A 69 -20.60 16.77 0.85
N GLU A 70 -20.61 16.59 2.17
CA GLU A 70 -19.80 17.42 3.07
C GLU A 70 -18.33 17.19 2.76
N THR A 71 -17.63 18.23 2.26
CA THR A 71 -16.26 18.08 1.72
C THR A 71 -15.28 18.96 2.46
N GLU A 72 -14.24 18.35 3.03
CA GLU A 72 -13.08 18.98 3.66
C GLU A 72 -11.86 18.82 2.75
N VAL A 73 -11.06 19.88 2.61
CA VAL A 73 -9.68 19.81 2.11
C VAL A 73 -8.78 19.90 3.32
N HIS A 74 -8.20 18.79 3.69
CA HIS A 74 -7.36 18.64 4.88
C HIS A 74 -5.89 18.89 4.50
N GLU A 75 -5.44 20.12 4.64
CA GLU A 75 -4.09 20.57 4.29
C GLU A 75 -3.06 19.99 5.25
N ILE A 76 -1.95 19.47 4.71
CA ILE A 76 -0.79 18.99 5.46
C ILE A 76 0.51 19.59 4.91
N ARG A 77 1.53 19.65 5.75
CA ARG A 77 2.85 20.24 5.46
C ARG A 77 3.95 19.20 5.61
N PRO A 78 4.00 18.18 4.75
CA PRO A 78 4.94 17.10 4.87
C PRO A 78 6.36 17.48 4.42
N TYR A 79 7.35 16.69 4.89
CA TYR A 79 8.71 16.73 4.39
C TYR A 79 8.80 15.89 3.11
N LEU A 80 9.08 16.55 2.00
CA LEU A 80 9.12 15.97 0.66
C LEU A 80 10.52 16.07 0.05
N ALA A 81 10.71 15.41 -1.08
CA ALA A 81 11.92 15.52 -1.89
C ALA A 81 11.56 15.81 -3.35
N ARG A 82 12.49 16.48 -4.08
CA ARG A 82 12.39 16.66 -5.53
C ARG A 82 13.74 16.48 -6.20
N PRO A 83 13.78 15.94 -7.43
CA PRO A 83 15.02 15.73 -8.15
C PRO A 83 15.57 17.05 -8.70
N ILE A 84 16.86 17.31 -8.55
CA ILE A 84 17.56 18.48 -9.08
C ILE A 84 18.45 18.10 -10.25
N ALA A 85 19.28 17.06 -10.09
CA ALA A 85 20.16 16.56 -11.14
C ALA A 85 20.50 15.09 -10.90
N ALA A 86 20.71 14.34 -11.99
CA ALA A 86 21.28 13.00 -11.93
C ALA A 86 22.09 12.71 -13.19
N SER A 87 23.15 11.91 -13.03
CA SER A 87 23.88 11.32 -14.14
C SER A 87 24.45 9.95 -13.76
N LEU A 88 24.49 9.05 -14.71
CA LEU A 88 25.13 7.74 -14.58
C LEU A 88 25.97 7.46 -15.83
N GLU A 89 27.22 7.14 -15.63
CA GLU A 89 28.19 6.91 -16.72
C GLU A 89 28.96 5.62 -16.48
N ILE A 90 29.22 4.87 -17.55
CA ILE A 90 30.19 3.79 -17.57
C ILE A 90 31.53 4.42 -17.88
N VAL A 91 32.54 4.21 -17.01
CA VAL A 91 33.90 4.65 -17.18
C VAL A 91 34.76 3.41 -17.39
N GLY A 92 35.31 3.21 -18.60
CA GLY A 92 36.07 2.02 -18.98
C GLY A 92 37.31 2.35 -19.79
N GLU A 93 38.12 1.32 -20.09
CA GLU A 93 39.39 1.48 -20.84
C GLU A 93 39.23 1.44 -22.37
N ASP A 94 38.05 1.19 -22.92
CA ASP A 94 37.80 1.09 -24.36
C ASP A 94 37.94 2.46 -25.07
N ALA A 95 39.17 3.00 -25.12
CA ALA A 95 39.51 4.06 -26.02
C ALA A 95 40.45 3.50 -27.10
N PRO A 96 40.29 3.86 -28.39
CA PRO A 96 41.29 3.58 -29.42
C PRO A 96 42.65 4.13 -28.98
N ALA A 97 43.72 3.45 -29.35
CA ALA A 97 45.07 3.80 -28.95
C ALA A 97 45.33 5.31 -29.01
N GLY A 98 45.56 5.97 -27.86
CA GLY A 98 45.85 7.40 -27.73
C GLY A 98 44.72 8.28 -27.19
N GLY A 99 43.52 7.73 -26.84
CA GLY A 99 42.40 8.47 -26.33
C GLY A 99 42.26 8.47 -24.79
N ARG A 100 41.56 9.46 -24.23
CA ARG A 100 41.08 9.47 -22.83
C ARG A 100 40.22 8.25 -22.57
N ARG A 101 40.18 7.73 -21.32
CA ARG A 101 39.26 6.68 -20.88
C ARG A 101 37.87 6.93 -21.48
N GLY A 102 37.32 5.93 -22.18
CA GLY A 102 35.99 6.04 -22.79
C GLY A 102 34.95 6.23 -21.71
N VAL A 103 34.17 7.32 -21.80
CA VAL A 103 33.03 7.58 -20.92
C VAL A 103 31.76 7.40 -21.74
N GLN A 104 30.84 6.54 -21.28
CA GLN A 104 29.54 6.33 -21.90
C GLN A 104 28.45 6.74 -20.93
N ALA A 105 27.72 7.83 -21.24
CA ALA A 105 26.53 8.21 -20.49
C ALA A 105 25.41 7.18 -20.70
N LEU A 106 24.68 6.90 -19.63
CA LEU A 106 23.47 6.09 -19.65
C LEU A 106 22.25 6.99 -19.58
N ASP A 107 21.21 6.64 -20.33
CA ASP A 107 19.97 7.38 -20.33
C ASP A 107 19.17 7.09 -19.05
N LEU A 108 18.70 8.15 -18.40
CA LEU A 108 17.90 8.11 -17.19
C LEU A 108 16.43 8.50 -17.45
N ARG A 109 16.03 8.63 -18.71
CA ARG A 109 14.65 8.96 -19.12
C ARG A 109 14.05 7.81 -19.89
N GLU A 110 12.75 7.63 -19.71
CA GLU A 110 11.95 6.82 -20.62
C GLU A 110 11.84 7.54 -21.97
N ARG A 111 11.83 6.74 -23.05
CA ARG A 111 11.61 7.31 -24.38
C ARG A 111 10.16 7.77 -24.57
N ASN A 112 9.97 8.85 -25.30
CA ASN A 112 8.66 9.27 -25.76
C ASN A 112 8.14 8.28 -26.81
N LEU A 113 6.86 7.92 -26.69
CA LEU A 113 6.20 6.97 -27.59
C LEU A 113 5.18 7.72 -28.48
N VAL A 114 5.22 7.47 -29.78
CA VAL A 114 4.26 8.05 -30.75
C VAL A 114 2.85 7.51 -30.48
N GLU A 115 2.77 6.25 -30.06
CA GLU A 115 1.54 5.54 -29.73
C GLU A 115 0.90 6.04 -28.43
N ASP A 116 1.67 6.74 -27.59
CA ASP A 116 1.23 7.32 -26.33
C ASP A 116 1.83 8.73 -26.16
N PRO A 117 1.20 9.76 -26.73
CA PRO A 117 1.69 11.14 -26.66
C PRO A 117 1.83 11.69 -25.25
N SER A 118 1.14 11.11 -24.25
CA SER A 118 1.26 11.49 -22.84
C SER A 118 2.70 11.35 -22.34
N THR A 119 3.47 10.39 -22.90
CA THR A 119 4.88 10.15 -22.54
C THR A 119 5.82 11.31 -22.85
N ALA A 120 5.38 12.27 -23.67
CA ALA A 120 6.13 13.50 -23.99
C ALA A 120 5.72 14.72 -23.14
N HIS A 121 4.91 14.54 -22.10
CA HIS A 121 4.46 15.65 -21.26
C HIS A 121 5.65 16.35 -20.57
N PRO A 122 5.70 17.70 -20.59
CA PRO A 122 6.86 18.46 -20.09
C PRO A 122 7.11 18.32 -18.59
N ASP A 123 6.10 18.01 -17.80
CA ASP A 123 6.19 17.85 -16.34
C ASP A 123 6.69 16.46 -15.93
N LEU A 124 6.86 15.52 -16.87
CA LEU A 124 7.47 14.22 -16.58
C LEU A 124 8.98 14.39 -16.37
N THR A 125 9.48 13.78 -15.28
CA THR A 125 10.90 13.82 -14.93
C THR A 125 11.64 12.56 -15.38
N TRP A 126 12.97 12.57 -15.31
CA TRP A 126 13.77 11.36 -15.40
C TRP A 126 13.48 10.41 -14.24
N GLY A 127 13.97 9.18 -14.30
CA GLY A 127 13.87 8.20 -13.21
C GLY A 127 14.62 8.65 -11.96
N TRP A 128 13.97 8.62 -10.80
CA TRP A 128 14.55 9.01 -9.52
C TRP A 128 13.89 8.29 -8.34
N ASN A 129 14.59 8.24 -7.22
CA ASN A 129 14.02 7.73 -5.97
C ASN A 129 14.03 8.84 -4.92
N ALA A 130 12.85 9.19 -4.39
CA ALA A 130 12.71 10.24 -3.37
C ALA A 130 13.51 9.87 -2.10
N PHE A 131 14.11 10.89 -1.47
CA PHE A 131 14.97 10.77 -0.29
C PHE A 131 16.29 10.05 -0.51
N SER A 132 16.75 9.87 -1.76
CA SER A 132 18.12 9.44 -2.02
C SER A 132 19.13 10.38 -1.35
N GLY A 133 20.29 9.86 -0.95
CA GLY A 133 21.44 10.70 -0.62
C GLY A 133 21.85 11.54 -1.84
N SER A 134 22.18 12.82 -1.61
CA SER A 134 22.82 13.66 -2.63
C SER A 134 24.32 13.48 -2.57
N GLY A 135 24.97 13.28 -3.72
CA GLY A 135 26.40 13.07 -3.80
C GLY A 135 26.86 12.46 -5.11
N SER A 136 28.13 12.09 -5.17
CA SER A 136 28.73 11.42 -6.32
C SER A 136 29.63 10.29 -5.88
N ALA A 137 29.67 9.21 -6.65
CA ALA A 137 30.55 8.08 -6.47
C ALA A 137 31.11 7.64 -7.83
N GLU A 138 32.40 7.32 -7.87
CA GLU A 138 33.03 6.62 -9.01
C GLU A 138 33.69 5.36 -8.49
N ALA A 139 33.13 4.19 -8.80
CA ALA A 139 33.55 2.94 -8.20
C ALA A 139 33.30 1.73 -9.11
N GLU A 140 33.92 0.60 -8.78
CA GLU A 140 33.62 -0.71 -9.34
C GLU A 140 32.17 -1.13 -9.01
N VAL A 141 31.65 -2.09 -9.76
CA VAL A 141 30.27 -2.57 -9.67
C VAL A 141 30.20 -3.93 -8.97
N VAL A 142 29.21 -4.09 -8.10
CA VAL A 142 28.80 -5.39 -7.51
C VAL A 142 27.33 -5.62 -7.80
N TYR A 143 26.98 -6.80 -8.32
CA TYR A 143 25.60 -7.20 -8.51
C TYR A 143 25.08 -7.92 -7.26
N ALA A 144 23.96 -7.45 -6.73
CA ALA A 144 23.37 -7.91 -5.46
C ALA A 144 21.95 -8.50 -5.62
N ASN A 145 21.63 -9.16 -6.75
CA ASN A 145 20.31 -9.75 -6.97
C ASN A 145 19.18 -8.74 -6.69
N TYR A 146 18.28 -9.03 -5.77
CA TYR A 146 17.21 -8.11 -5.34
C TYR A 146 17.66 -7.13 -4.24
N GLY A 147 18.89 -7.21 -3.74
CA GLY A 147 19.36 -6.35 -2.66
C GLY A 147 18.62 -6.54 -1.34
N THR A 148 18.15 -7.75 -1.06
CA THR A 148 17.56 -8.13 0.23
C THR A 148 18.66 -8.29 1.29
N ARG A 149 18.26 -8.38 2.57
CA ARG A 149 19.20 -8.69 3.66
C ARG A 149 19.93 -10.02 3.41
N GLU A 150 19.23 -11.00 2.92
CA GLU A 150 19.73 -12.33 2.59
C GLU A 150 20.70 -12.29 1.42
N ASP A 151 20.44 -11.46 0.41
CA ASP A 151 21.34 -11.28 -0.74
C ASP A 151 22.70 -10.67 -0.29
N PHE A 152 22.68 -9.65 0.56
CA PHE A 152 23.92 -9.08 1.10
C PHE A 152 24.69 -10.06 2.00
N ARG A 153 23.97 -10.85 2.82
CA ARG A 153 24.59 -11.93 3.58
C ARG A 153 25.24 -12.96 2.67
N ARG A 154 24.54 -13.35 1.59
CA ARG A 154 25.07 -14.29 0.59
C ARG A 154 26.31 -13.76 -0.11
N LEU A 155 26.36 -12.48 -0.47
CA LEU A 155 27.56 -11.85 -1.00
C LEU A 155 28.74 -11.94 -0.03
N ALA A 156 28.52 -11.64 1.24
CA ALA A 156 29.56 -11.75 2.26
C ALA A 156 30.08 -13.20 2.43
N GLU A 157 29.18 -14.21 2.44
CA GLU A 157 29.55 -15.63 2.46
C GLU A 157 30.38 -16.03 1.23
N LEU A 158 30.10 -15.44 0.08
CA LEU A 158 30.86 -15.65 -1.15
C LEU A 158 32.17 -14.85 -1.17
N GLY A 159 32.46 -14.03 -0.17
CA GLY A 159 33.63 -13.17 -0.11
C GLY A 159 33.59 -12.00 -1.11
N VAL A 160 32.37 -11.54 -1.50
CA VAL A 160 32.18 -10.35 -2.33
C VAL A 160 32.09 -9.13 -1.43
N ASP A 161 33.03 -8.21 -1.57
CA ASP A 161 33.07 -6.96 -0.79
C ASP A 161 32.32 -5.84 -1.49
N CYS A 162 31.31 -5.28 -0.84
CA CYS A 162 30.54 -4.14 -1.33
C CYS A 162 31.11 -2.77 -0.91
N ARG A 163 32.10 -2.74 0.01
CA ARG A 163 32.63 -1.49 0.57
C ARG A 163 33.27 -0.61 -0.49
N GLY A 164 32.80 0.64 -0.54
CA GLY A 164 33.27 1.63 -1.51
C GLY A 164 32.89 1.35 -2.96
N LYS A 165 32.02 0.37 -3.23
CA LYS A 165 31.57 0.00 -4.58
C LYS A 165 30.16 0.51 -4.85
N ILE A 166 29.78 0.56 -6.13
CA ILE A 166 28.39 0.83 -6.55
C ILE A 166 27.69 -0.52 -6.68
N VAL A 167 26.61 -0.70 -5.91
CA VAL A 167 25.79 -1.89 -5.98
C VAL A 167 24.78 -1.74 -7.12
N LEU A 168 24.59 -2.80 -7.91
CA LEU A 168 23.53 -2.95 -8.92
C LEU A 168 22.54 -3.98 -8.43
N ALA A 169 21.26 -3.61 -8.28
CA ALA A 169 20.20 -4.51 -7.79
C ALA A 169 18.96 -4.47 -8.69
N ARG A 170 18.21 -5.58 -8.72
CA ARG A 170 16.90 -5.66 -9.39
C ARG A 170 15.79 -5.12 -8.49
N TYR A 171 14.73 -4.53 -9.07
CA TYR A 171 13.46 -4.37 -8.38
C TYR A 171 12.84 -5.75 -8.06
N GLY A 172 11.98 -5.81 -7.05
CA GLY A 172 11.41 -7.06 -6.52
C GLY A 172 12.07 -7.50 -5.21
N GLY A 173 11.52 -8.51 -4.56
CA GLY A 173 12.01 -9.10 -3.32
C GLY A 173 11.74 -8.30 -2.06
N ASN A 174 11.99 -6.98 -2.06
CA ASN A 174 11.70 -6.05 -0.97
C ASN A 174 11.43 -4.64 -1.50
N PHE A 175 10.92 -3.76 -0.63
CA PHE A 175 10.77 -2.33 -0.90
C PHE A 175 12.13 -1.69 -1.21
N ARG A 176 12.15 -0.77 -2.18
CA ARG A 176 13.40 -0.14 -2.70
C ARG A 176 14.24 0.55 -1.64
N GLY A 177 13.61 1.12 -0.63
CA GLY A 177 14.31 1.74 0.50
C GLY A 177 15.16 0.76 1.30
N TYR A 178 14.71 -0.48 1.48
CA TYR A 178 15.50 -1.51 2.16
C TYR A 178 16.71 -1.95 1.34
N LYS A 179 16.65 -1.91 0.00
CA LYS A 179 17.83 -2.14 -0.85
C LYS A 179 18.91 -1.08 -0.56
N ALA A 180 18.50 0.20 -0.46
CA ALA A 180 19.39 1.30 -0.11
C ALA A 180 19.96 1.14 1.30
N LYS A 181 19.12 0.82 2.29
CA LYS A 181 19.51 0.57 3.68
C LYS A 181 20.55 -0.54 3.81
N PHE A 182 20.31 -1.68 3.14
CA PHE A 182 21.24 -2.82 3.21
C PHE A 182 22.53 -2.58 2.40
N ALA A 183 22.45 -1.90 1.25
CA ALA A 183 23.64 -1.48 0.50
C ALA A 183 24.52 -0.53 1.33
N GLU A 184 23.92 0.48 1.98
CA GLU A 184 24.62 1.41 2.87
C GLU A 184 25.26 0.67 4.06
N ALA A 185 24.52 -0.25 4.70
CA ALA A 185 25.03 -1.08 5.80
C ALA A 185 26.20 -1.98 5.36
N ALA A 186 26.22 -2.44 4.09
CA ALA A 186 27.33 -3.17 3.49
C ALA A 186 28.49 -2.26 3.07
N GLY A 187 28.40 -0.94 3.31
CA GLY A 187 29.45 0.05 3.01
C GLY A 187 29.52 0.47 1.55
N ALA A 188 28.48 0.26 0.75
CA ALA A 188 28.42 0.69 -0.64
C ALA A 188 28.56 2.21 -0.78
N ALA A 189 29.20 2.67 -1.85
CA ALA A 189 29.33 4.09 -2.19
C ALA A 189 28.11 4.65 -2.94
N GLY A 190 27.28 3.77 -3.51
CA GLY A 190 26.05 4.12 -4.24
C GLY A 190 25.26 2.89 -4.62
N LEU A 191 24.03 3.09 -5.06
CA LEU A 191 23.13 2.02 -5.50
C LEU A 191 22.47 2.39 -6.82
N VAL A 192 22.46 1.45 -7.75
CA VAL A 192 21.68 1.52 -8.99
C VAL A 192 20.64 0.41 -8.96
N ILE A 193 19.37 0.74 -9.23
CA ILE A 193 18.26 -0.23 -9.21
C ILE A 193 17.64 -0.29 -10.60
N PHE A 194 17.33 -1.48 -11.10
CA PHE A 194 16.70 -1.64 -12.40
C PHE A 194 15.54 -2.61 -12.41
N THR A 195 14.58 -2.38 -13.32
CA THR A 195 13.48 -3.30 -13.61
C THR A 195 14.00 -4.41 -14.50
N ASP A 196 14.09 -5.64 -13.98
CA ASP A 196 14.62 -6.77 -14.77
C ASP A 196 13.54 -7.35 -15.69
N PRO A 197 13.82 -7.64 -16.98
CA PRO A 197 12.84 -8.21 -17.89
C PRO A 197 12.38 -9.64 -17.50
N GLY A 198 13.14 -10.35 -16.66
CA GLY A 198 12.73 -11.62 -16.05
C GLY A 198 11.57 -11.48 -15.09
N ASP A 199 11.44 -10.31 -14.46
CA ASP A 199 10.40 -10.03 -13.49
C ASP A 199 9.18 -9.33 -14.12
N SER A 200 9.41 -8.39 -15.06
CA SER A 200 8.34 -7.51 -15.56
C SER A 200 8.47 -7.03 -17.02
N GLY A 201 9.37 -7.62 -17.81
CA GLY A 201 9.63 -7.21 -19.18
C GLY A 201 9.33 -8.28 -20.24
N PHE A 202 10.11 -8.26 -21.33
CA PHE A 202 9.88 -9.05 -22.53
C PHE A 202 9.84 -10.57 -22.34
N THR A 203 10.40 -11.10 -21.26
CA THR A 203 10.31 -12.55 -20.97
C THR A 203 8.90 -12.97 -20.52
N LYS A 204 8.07 -12.02 -20.10
CA LYS A 204 6.68 -12.24 -19.67
C LYS A 204 5.69 -12.10 -20.83
N GLY A 205 6.04 -11.35 -21.88
CA GLY A 205 5.20 -11.09 -23.02
C GLY A 205 5.57 -9.80 -23.77
N PRO A 206 4.74 -9.38 -24.74
CA PRO A 206 4.98 -8.13 -25.47
C PRO A 206 5.06 -6.93 -24.54
N THR A 207 6.04 -6.05 -24.80
CA THR A 207 6.28 -4.84 -24.01
C THR A 207 5.52 -3.64 -24.55
N TRP A 208 5.32 -2.62 -23.71
CA TRP A 208 4.68 -1.38 -24.12
C TRP A 208 5.48 -0.67 -25.23
N PRO A 209 4.86 -0.19 -26.34
CA PRO A 209 3.41 -0.07 -26.58
C PRO A 209 2.73 -1.28 -27.27
N ASP A 210 3.45 -2.34 -27.65
CA ASP A 210 2.87 -3.50 -28.35
C ASP A 210 2.04 -4.38 -27.39
N GLY A 211 2.46 -4.48 -26.14
CA GLY A 211 1.77 -5.16 -25.05
C GLY A 211 1.83 -4.37 -23.74
N GLY A 212 1.55 -5.01 -22.61
CA GLY A 212 1.47 -4.32 -21.29
C GLY A 212 2.73 -4.38 -20.46
N TRP A 213 3.76 -5.18 -20.84
CA TRP A 213 4.97 -5.34 -20.02
C TRP A 213 5.95 -4.19 -20.20
N ALA A 214 6.81 -3.97 -19.20
CA ALA A 214 7.81 -2.91 -19.19
C ALA A 214 8.77 -3.05 -20.40
N ASN A 215 8.93 -1.98 -21.18
CA ASN A 215 9.93 -1.91 -22.24
C ASN A 215 11.32 -1.59 -21.66
N GLU A 216 12.33 -1.60 -22.52
CA GLU A 216 13.74 -1.47 -22.14
C GLU A 216 14.13 -0.12 -21.52
N THR A 217 13.29 0.90 -21.67
CA THR A 217 13.50 2.23 -21.08
C THR A 217 12.63 2.50 -19.84
N CYS A 218 11.69 1.59 -19.51
CA CYS A 218 10.81 1.73 -18.37
C CYS A 218 11.59 1.85 -17.06
N ILE A 219 11.34 2.89 -16.27
CA ILE A 219 12.06 3.19 -15.02
C ILE A 219 11.05 3.31 -13.88
N GLN A 220 11.16 2.45 -12.88
CA GLN A 220 10.37 2.52 -11.66
C GLN A 220 10.92 3.60 -10.73
N ARG A 221 10.09 4.59 -10.35
CA ARG A 221 10.37 5.61 -9.34
C ARG A 221 10.01 5.11 -7.93
N GLY A 222 10.03 5.98 -6.94
CA GLY A 222 9.48 5.73 -5.61
C GLY A 222 10.33 6.24 -4.45
N SER A 223 9.74 6.27 -3.26
CA SER A 223 10.41 6.66 -2.02
C SER A 223 11.42 5.61 -1.52
N LEU A 224 12.43 6.08 -0.79
CA LEU A 224 13.42 5.24 -0.09
C LEU A 224 13.23 5.25 1.43
N LEU A 225 12.14 5.82 1.95
CA LEU A 225 11.92 5.89 3.40
C LEU A 225 11.79 4.47 3.99
N THR A 226 12.62 4.19 5.01
CA THR A 226 12.60 2.95 5.80
C THR A 226 12.68 3.27 7.30
N LEU A 227 11.96 4.31 7.70
CA LEU A 227 11.85 4.70 9.09
C LEU A 227 11.07 3.64 9.89
N PRO A 228 11.20 3.62 11.23
CA PRO A 228 10.44 2.70 12.08
C PRO A 228 8.92 2.84 11.95
N GLN A 229 8.43 3.99 11.49
CA GLN A 229 7.01 4.31 11.27
C GLN A 229 6.79 4.89 9.86
N PRO A 230 5.60 4.71 9.25
CA PRO A 230 5.16 5.47 8.08
C PRO A 230 4.72 6.88 8.47
N GLY A 231 4.35 7.69 7.49
CA GLY A 231 3.93 9.08 7.69
C GLY A 231 5.05 10.08 7.47
N ASP A 232 4.83 11.33 7.86
CA ASP A 232 5.83 12.39 7.70
C ASP A 232 7.06 12.12 8.58
N PRO A 233 8.25 12.07 7.99
CA PRO A 233 9.46 11.74 8.75
C PRO A 233 9.82 12.75 9.85
N LEU A 234 9.31 13.99 9.78
CA LEU A 234 9.61 15.02 10.77
C LEU A 234 8.60 15.11 11.91
N THR A 235 7.42 14.49 11.78
CA THR A 235 6.33 14.59 12.77
C THR A 235 5.82 13.21 13.24
N PRO A 236 6.69 12.26 13.63
CA PRO A 236 6.25 10.91 13.98
C PRO A 236 5.24 10.91 15.13
N GLY A 237 4.04 10.38 14.90
CA GLY A 237 2.96 10.29 15.88
C GLY A 237 2.16 11.57 16.09
N VAL A 238 2.42 12.61 15.29
CA VAL A 238 1.74 13.91 15.37
C VAL A 238 1.44 14.42 13.97
N GLU A 239 0.20 14.78 13.71
CA GLU A 239 -0.26 15.32 12.43
C GLU A 239 0.62 16.47 11.90
N ALA A 240 1.10 16.36 10.66
CA ALA A 240 2.00 17.33 10.00
C ALA A 240 1.27 18.64 9.60
N THR A 241 0.72 19.35 10.57
CA THR A 241 0.11 20.67 10.36
C THR A 241 1.17 21.76 10.17
N GLU A 242 0.77 22.98 9.80
CA GLU A 242 1.69 24.13 9.69
C GLU A 242 2.47 24.39 10.98
N SER A 243 1.83 24.21 12.15
CA SER A 243 2.40 24.49 13.47
C SER A 243 2.91 23.25 14.22
N ALA A 244 2.92 22.08 13.60
CA ALA A 244 3.37 20.86 14.23
C ALA A 244 4.84 20.97 14.72
N PRO A 245 5.18 20.44 15.90
CA PRO A 245 6.56 20.29 16.31
C PRO A 245 7.26 19.30 15.38
N ARG A 246 8.46 19.64 14.92
CA ARG A 246 9.21 18.82 13.96
C ARG A 246 10.58 18.43 14.50
N LEU A 247 11.00 17.21 14.19
CA LEU A 247 12.37 16.77 14.37
C LEU A 247 13.33 17.57 13.48
N ASP A 248 14.58 17.68 13.88
CA ASP A 248 15.62 18.18 12.97
C ASP A 248 15.83 17.15 11.84
N PRO A 249 15.80 17.57 10.57
CA PRO A 249 16.11 16.69 9.45
C PRO A 249 17.44 15.93 9.55
N ALA A 250 18.41 16.46 10.30
CA ALA A 250 19.70 15.82 10.56
C ALA A 250 19.60 14.60 11.50
N GLU A 251 18.55 14.50 12.29
CA GLU A 251 18.31 13.40 13.25
C GLU A 251 17.62 12.20 12.61
N ILE A 252 17.09 12.36 11.37
CA ILE A 252 16.33 11.31 10.69
C ILE A 252 17.28 10.37 9.93
N ALA A 253 17.06 9.08 10.08
CA ALA A 253 17.83 8.03 9.41
C ALA A 253 17.44 7.89 7.91
N LEU A 254 17.71 8.92 7.11
CA LEU A 254 17.54 8.89 5.65
C LEU A 254 18.78 8.28 4.97
N PRO A 255 18.63 7.68 3.76
CA PRO A 255 19.75 7.19 2.98
C PRO A 255 20.81 8.27 2.73
N LYS A 256 22.09 7.92 2.91
CA LYS A 256 23.23 8.81 2.73
C LYS A 256 23.91 8.61 1.40
N ILE A 257 23.83 7.40 0.82
CA ILE A 257 24.41 7.06 -0.48
C ILE A 257 23.50 7.53 -1.62
N PRO A 258 24.06 7.94 -2.78
CA PRO A 258 23.28 8.23 -3.97
C PRO A 258 22.63 6.96 -4.52
N VAL A 259 21.32 7.05 -4.86
CA VAL A 259 20.51 5.95 -5.41
C VAL A 259 19.86 6.41 -6.70
N GLN A 260 20.00 5.61 -7.78
CA GLN A 260 19.47 5.94 -9.10
C GLN A 260 18.75 4.73 -9.72
N PRO A 261 17.46 4.83 -10.06
CA PRO A 261 16.75 3.83 -10.84
C PRO A 261 17.05 4.00 -12.34
N ILE A 262 17.11 2.89 -13.06
CA ILE A 262 17.37 2.84 -14.50
C ILE A 262 16.49 1.80 -15.21
N GLY A 263 16.33 1.95 -16.53
CA GLY A 263 15.74 0.93 -17.39
C GLY A 263 16.68 -0.24 -17.66
N TYR A 264 16.14 -1.38 -18.07
CA TYR A 264 16.97 -2.57 -18.27
C TYR A 264 17.92 -2.47 -19.48
N ALA A 265 17.69 -1.60 -20.46
CA ALA A 265 18.68 -1.36 -21.51
C ALA A 265 19.98 -0.74 -20.96
N ALA A 266 19.87 0.16 -19.97
CA ALA A 266 21.04 0.72 -19.30
C ALA A 266 21.71 -0.34 -18.42
N ALA A 267 20.95 -1.16 -17.70
CA ALA A 267 21.46 -2.27 -16.89
C ALA A 267 22.19 -3.32 -17.74
N GLU A 268 21.66 -3.69 -18.90
CA GLU A 268 22.29 -4.61 -19.86
C GLU A 268 23.68 -4.13 -20.26
N ARG A 269 23.83 -2.82 -20.56
CA ARG A 269 25.14 -2.22 -20.93
C ARG A 269 26.16 -2.35 -19.80
N ILE A 270 25.73 -2.27 -18.54
CA ILE A 270 26.58 -2.46 -17.37
C ILE A 270 26.96 -3.95 -17.24
N ILE A 271 25.94 -4.83 -17.18
CA ILE A 271 26.11 -6.26 -16.89
C ILE A 271 26.95 -6.95 -17.98
N ALA A 272 26.74 -6.61 -19.26
CA ALA A 272 27.50 -7.16 -20.38
C ALA A 272 29.02 -6.87 -20.27
N ARG A 273 29.43 -5.83 -19.54
CA ARG A 273 30.83 -5.45 -19.31
C ARG A 273 31.45 -6.05 -18.06
N MET A 274 30.65 -6.64 -17.17
CA MET A 274 31.14 -7.28 -15.95
C MET A 274 32.03 -8.48 -16.30
N ARG A 275 33.13 -8.66 -15.57
CA ARG A 275 34.18 -9.68 -15.86
C ARG A 275 34.47 -10.60 -14.68
N GLY A 276 33.88 -10.33 -13.49
CA GLY A 276 34.07 -11.14 -12.30
C GLY A 276 33.43 -12.53 -12.37
N ARG A 277 33.21 -13.15 -11.22
CA ARG A 277 32.63 -14.50 -11.09
C ARG A 277 31.24 -14.56 -11.67
N GLU A 278 30.96 -15.63 -12.42
CA GLU A 278 29.63 -15.87 -12.94
C GLU A 278 28.64 -16.24 -11.81
N VAL A 279 27.43 -15.73 -11.94
CA VAL A 279 26.30 -16.13 -11.10
C VAL A 279 25.86 -17.54 -11.50
N VAL A 280 26.04 -18.51 -10.61
CA VAL A 280 25.65 -19.92 -10.84
C VAL A 280 24.24 -20.22 -10.36
N ASP A 281 23.78 -19.55 -9.31
CA ASP A 281 22.44 -19.71 -8.75
C ASP A 281 21.38 -19.16 -9.72
N ALA A 282 20.45 -20.02 -10.14
CA ALA A 282 19.38 -19.65 -11.07
C ALA A 282 18.45 -18.55 -10.49
N ALA A 283 18.26 -18.51 -9.17
CA ALA A 283 17.44 -17.50 -8.51
C ALA A 283 18.07 -16.08 -8.57
N TRP A 284 19.37 -16.01 -8.82
CA TRP A 284 20.10 -14.75 -8.99
C TRP A 284 20.24 -14.31 -10.45
N LYS A 285 19.83 -15.13 -11.41
CA LYS A 285 19.82 -14.76 -12.83
C LYS A 285 18.53 -14.04 -13.17
N GLY A 286 18.66 -12.89 -13.82
CA GLY A 286 17.52 -12.18 -14.40
C GLY A 286 17.21 -12.62 -15.83
N GLY A 287 16.40 -11.82 -16.52
CA GLY A 287 15.92 -12.11 -17.87
C GLY A 287 16.73 -11.48 -19.00
N LEU A 288 17.81 -10.73 -18.73
CA LEU A 288 18.63 -10.14 -19.76
C LEU A 288 19.46 -11.21 -20.51
N PRO A 289 19.67 -11.08 -21.85
CA PRO A 289 20.41 -12.04 -22.65
C PRO A 289 21.91 -11.90 -22.51
N VAL A 290 22.40 -11.73 -21.27
CA VAL A 290 23.80 -11.54 -20.90
C VAL A 290 24.18 -12.45 -19.74
N THR A 291 25.48 -12.73 -19.58
CA THR A 291 25.97 -13.48 -18.42
C THR A 291 25.97 -12.59 -17.17
N TYR A 292 25.15 -12.92 -16.18
CA TYR A 292 25.16 -12.26 -14.89
C TYR A 292 26.43 -12.64 -14.10
N ARG A 293 27.11 -11.64 -13.55
CA ARG A 293 28.35 -11.79 -12.78
C ARG A 293 28.26 -11.03 -11.48
N LEU A 294 28.95 -11.49 -10.45
CA LEU A 294 28.89 -10.89 -9.10
C LEU A 294 29.68 -9.57 -9.03
N GLU A 295 30.82 -9.47 -9.74
CA GLU A 295 31.67 -8.30 -9.72
C GLU A 295 31.92 -7.77 -11.14
N GLY A 296 32.07 -6.44 -11.28
CA GLY A 296 32.43 -5.78 -12.53
C GLY A 296 33.85 -6.06 -12.96
N GLY A 297 34.77 -6.17 -12.01
CA GLY A 297 36.22 -6.20 -12.23
C GLY A 297 36.79 -4.79 -12.22
N PRO A 298 38.15 -4.68 -12.21
CA PRO A 298 38.85 -3.41 -12.03
C PRO A 298 38.66 -2.42 -13.20
N ASP A 299 38.34 -2.94 -14.38
CA ASP A 299 38.25 -2.14 -15.62
C ASP A 299 36.87 -1.53 -15.82
N LEU A 300 35.86 -2.00 -15.06
CA LEU A 300 34.50 -1.47 -15.11
C LEU A 300 34.18 -0.61 -13.88
N ARG A 301 34.08 0.69 -14.11
CA ARG A 301 33.65 1.64 -13.10
C ARG A 301 32.36 2.33 -13.53
N LEU A 302 31.49 2.63 -12.59
CA LEU A 302 30.36 3.56 -12.78
C LEU A 302 30.70 4.88 -12.12
N ARG A 303 30.31 5.99 -12.77
CA ARG A 303 30.26 7.30 -12.15
C ARG A 303 28.78 7.67 -11.99
N LEU A 304 28.35 7.74 -10.74
CA LEU A 304 26.99 8.08 -10.33
C LEU A 304 26.99 9.45 -9.66
N LYS A 305 26.09 10.34 -10.09
CA LYS A 305 25.78 11.58 -9.39
C LYS A 305 24.26 11.67 -9.18
N VAL A 306 23.85 12.03 -7.98
CA VAL A 306 22.44 12.34 -7.64
C VAL A 306 22.42 13.61 -6.81
N GLU A 307 21.50 14.51 -7.13
CA GLU A 307 21.26 15.73 -6.37
C GLU A 307 19.74 15.92 -6.21
N GLN A 308 19.31 16.05 -4.98
CA GLN A 308 17.90 16.25 -4.59
C GLN A 308 17.80 17.40 -3.61
N GLU A 309 16.69 18.12 -3.67
CA GLU A 309 16.27 19.02 -2.62
C GLU A 309 15.22 18.32 -1.75
N ARG A 310 15.38 18.47 -0.44
CA ARG A 310 14.40 18.03 0.57
C ARG A 310 13.81 19.30 1.20
N PHE A 311 12.49 19.37 1.32
CA PHE A 311 11.82 20.60 1.72
C PHE A 311 10.48 20.31 2.42
N LEU A 312 9.99 21.27 3.19
CA LEU A 312 8.61 21.24 3.68
C LEU A 312 7.67 21.62 2.52
N GLY A 313 6.93 20.64 2.04
CA GLY A 313 5.96 20.81 0.96
C GLY A 313 4.59 21.23 1.46
N SER A 314 3.61 21.20 0.55
CA SER A 314 2.20 21.38 0.85
C SER A 314 1.41 20.45 -0.05
N THR A 315 0.57 19.62 0.52
CA THR A 315 -0.43 18.81 -0.16
C THR A 315 -1.67 18.70 0.71
N ALA A 316 -2.69 17.96 0.32
CA ALA A 316 -3.88 17.79 1.14
C ALA A 316 -4.55 16.43 0.89
N ASN A 317 -5.23 15.94 1.91
CA ASN A 317 -6.24 14.92 1.74
C ASN A 317 -7.58 15.57 1.36
N VAL A 318 -8.38 14.91 0.52
CA VAL A 318 -9.74 15.36 0.22
C VAL A 318 -10.73 14.39 0.83
N ILE A 319 -11.46 14.83 1.84
CA ILE A 319 -12.37 14.01 2.64
C ILE A 319 -13.80 14.42 2.33
N ALA A 320 -14.62 13.46 1.92
CA ALA A 320 -16.04 13.69 1.68
C ALA A 320 -16.90 12.78 2.56
N ARG A 321 -18.03 13.28 3.04
CA ARG A 321 -18.88 12.56 3.97
C ARG A 321 -20.33 12.54 3.49
N LEU A 322 -20.89 11.32 3.43
CA LEU A 322 -22.32 11.06 3.28
C LEU A 322 -22.87 10.76 4.67
N PRO A 323 -23.65 11.66 5.29
CA PRO A 323 -24.16 11.46 6.65
C PRO A 323 -25.13 10.27 6.74
N GLY A 324 -24.97 9.46 7.76
CA GLY A 324 -25.88 8.37 8.09
C GLY A 324 -27.24 8.85 8.59
N ALA A 325 -28.30 8.09 8.30
CA ALA A 325 -29.67 8.44 8.66
C ALA A 325 -29.95 8.30 10.15
N THR A 326 -29.40 7.28 10.83
CA THR A 326 -29.73 6.95 12.24
C THR A 326 -28.53 6.81 13.15
N ARG A 327 -27.34 6.51 12.60
CA ARG A 327 -26.09 6.33 13.35
C ARG A 327 -24.96 7.20 12.75
N PRO A 328 -25.15 8.54 12.63
CA PRO A 328 -24.24 9.40 11.90
C PRO A 328 -22.84 9.53 12.54
N ALA A 329 -22.67 9.19 13.80
CA ALA A 329 -21.38 9.20 14.46
C ALA A 329 -20.49 8.01 14.10
N GLU A 330 -21.09 6.88 13.67
CA GLU A 330 -20.36 5.70 13.24
C GLU A 330 -19.99 5.82 11.75
N GLU A 331 -18.78 5.44 11.39
CA GLU A 331 -18.20 5.73 10.09
C GLU A 331 -17.62 4.48 9.41
N VAL A 332 -18.07 4.22 8.19
CA VAL A 332 -17.39 3.31 7.25
C VAL A 332 -16.55 4.19 6.33
N ILE A 333 -15.25 3.95 6.31
CA ILE A 333 -14.28 4.78 5.58
C ILE A 333 -13.80 4.01 4.35
N VAL A 334 -13.83 4.64 3.19
CA VAL A 334 -13.30 4.11 1.92
C VAL A 334 -12.23 5.08 1.44
N GLY A 335 -11.04 4.59 1.15
CA GLY A 335 -9.92 5.44 0.79
C GLY A 335 -9.04 4.88 -0.33
N CYS A 336 -8.40 5.81 -1.03
CA CYS A 336 -7.35 5.59 -2.01
C CYS A 336 -6.53 6.86 -2.10
N HIS A 337 -5.22 6.76 -2.38
CA HIS A 337 -4.45 7.98 -2.60
C HIS A 337 -4.71 8.62 -3.97
N HIS A 338 -4.21 9.83 -4.16
CA HIS A 338 -4.42 10.59 -5.40
C HIS A 338 -3.14 11.18 -5.99
N ASP A 339 -2.03 11.16 -5.26
CA ASP A 339 -0.73 11.54 -5.80
C ASP A 339 -0.12 10.38 -6.58
N ALA A 340 0.72 10.69 -7.55
CA ALA A 340 1.35 9.69 -8.42
C ALA A 340 2.74 10.15 -8.88
N TRP A 341 3.63 9.22 -9.27
CA TRP A 341 4.95 9.55 -9.83
C TRP A 341 4.88 10.15 -11.25
N GLY A 342 3.74 10.09 -11.89
CA GLY A 342 3.43 10.61 -13.20
C GLY A 342 1.94 10.84 -13.37
N PHE A 343 1.31 10.20 -14.36
CA PHE A 343 -0.14 10.26 -14.59
C PHE A 343 -0.95 9.32 -13.68
N GLY A 344 -0.34 8.26 -13.18
CA GLY A 344 -0.95 7.37 -12.19
C GLY A 344 -2.18 6.61 -12.66
N ALA A 345 -2.25 6.17 -13.92
CA ALA A 345 -3.44 5.52 -14.43
C ALA A 345 -3.74 4.16 -13.76
N ALA A 346 -2.69 3.39 -13.44
CA ALA A 346 -2.82 2.21 -12.61
C ALA A 346 -2.66 2.58 -11.13
N ASP A 347 -1.59 3.28 -10.79
CA ASP A 347 -1.18 3.66 -9.45
C ASP A 347 -1.25 5.19 -9.24
N PRO A 348 -2.31 5.68 -8.52
CA PRO A 348 -3.37 4.95 -7.81
C PRO A 348 -4.72 4.88 -8.54
N HIS A 349 -4.88 5.51 -9.70
CA HIS A 349 -6.19 5.89 -10.22
C HIS A 349 -7.06 4.72 -10.69
N ALA A 350 -6.48 3.49 -10.85
CA ALA A 350 -7.29 2.29 -10.95
C ALA A 350 -8.15 2.05 -9.68
N GLY A 351 -7.78 2.66 -8.57
CA GLY A 351 -8.54 2.67 -7.32
C GLY A 351 -9.30 3.97 -7.08
N THR A 352 -8.68 5.13 -7.32
CA THR A 352 -9.31 6.43 -7.08
C THR A 352 -10.57 6.61 -7.92
N MET A 353 -10.62 6.11 -9.17
CA MET A 353 -11.85 6.12 -9.97
C MET A 353 -12.97 5.26 -9.35
N VAL A 354 -12.62 4.14 -8.70
CA VAL A 354 -13.57 3.28 -7.98
C VAL A 354 -14.09 4.02 -6.74
N LEU A 355 -13.22 4.71 -5.99
CA LEU A 355 -13.60 5.55 -4.86
C LEU A 355 -14.64 6.60 -5.26
N LEU A 356 -14.37 7.35 -6.34
CA LEU A 356 -15.24 8.40 -6.83
C LEU A 356 -16.58 7.86 -7.37
N GLU A 357 -16.56 6.74 -8.08
CA GLU A 357 -17.79 6.11 -8.59
C GLU A 357 -18.63 5.52 -7.46
N THR A 358 -17.99 4.94 -6.42
CA THR A 358 -18.66 4.50 -5.20
C THR A 358 -19.32 5.67 -4.48
N ALA A 359 -18.62 6.80 -4.35
CA ALA A 359 -19.17 8.02 -3.76
C ALA A 359 -20.38 8.54 -4.56
N ARG A 360 -20.30 8.58 -5.89
CA ARG A 360 -21.40 8.99 -6.77
C ARG A 360 -22.60 8.07 -6.62
N SER A 361 -22.37 6.76 -6.68
CA SER A 361 -23.44 5.76 -6.61
C SER A 361 -24.22 5.85 -5.30
N LEU A 362 -23.52 5.96 -4.18
CA LEU A 362 -24.14 6.05 -2.86
C LEU A 362 -24.80 7.40 -2.60
N ALA A 363 -24.19 8.51 -3.07
CA ALA A 363 -24.81 9.84 -2.96
C ALA A 363 -26.10 9.96 -3.78
N GLU A 364 -26.15 9.40 -4.99
CA GLU A 364 -27.35 9.37 -5.82
C GLU A 364 -28.42 8.44 -5.25
N ALA A 365 -28.04 7.27 -4.71
CA ALA A 365 -28.97 6.39 -4.00
C ALA A 365 -29.59 7.11 -2.79
N ALA A 366 -28.78 7.82 -2.01
CA ALA A 366 -29.26 8.59 -0.85
C ALA A 366 -30.19 9.74 -1.25
N ARG A 367 -29.93 10.43 -2.35
CA ARG A 367 -30.85 11.46 -2.91
C ARG A 367 -32.18 10.86 -3.38
N ALA A 368 -32.17 9.61 -3.84
CA ALA A 368 -33.37 8.86 -4.18
C ALA A 368 -34.11 8.27 -2.96
N GLY A 369 -33.67 8.60 -1.73
CA GLY A 369 -34.29 8.13 -0.49
C GLY A 369 -33.73 6.81 0.06
N VAL A 370 -32.76 6.17 -0.62
CA VAL A 370 -32.13 4.92 -0.18
C VAL A 370 -30.83 5.25 0.56
N ARG A 371 -30.92 5.49 1.87
CA ARG A 371 -29.83 6.05 2.68
C ARG A 371 -29.17 5.02 3.59
N PRO A 372 -27.83 5.07 3.80
CA PRO A 372 -27.17 4.28 4.82
C PRO A 372 -27.56 4.72 6.24
N ALA A 373 -27.51 3.82 7.21
CA ALA A 373 -27.73 4.14 8.62
C ALA A 373 -26.52 4.84 9.25
N ARG A 374 -25.33 4.34 8.97
CA ARG A 374 -24.03 4.90 9.37
C ARG A 374 -23.51 5.87 8.31
N SER A 375 -22.66 6.80 8.71
CA SER A 375 -21.99 7.68 7.75
C SER A 375 -20.99 6.89 6.91
N VAL A 376 -20.85 7.31 5.63
CA VAL A 376 -19.79 6.83 4.74
C VAL A 376 -18.83 7.99 4.49
N VAL A 377 -17.54 7.75 4.74
CA VAL A 377 -16.47 8.71 4.51
C VAL A 377 -15.65 8.24 3.31
N PHE A 378 -15.50 9.10 2.31
CA PHE A 378 -14.66 8.89 1.14
C PHE A 378 -13.42 9.75 1.29
N ALA A 379 -12.25 9.15 1.19
CA ALA A 379 -10.99 9.82 1.44
C ALA A 379 -10.02 9.61 0.28
N ALA A 380 -9.61 10.70 -0.36
CA ALA A 380 -8.52 10.72 -1.32
C ALA A 380 -7.27 11.26 -0.60
N TRP A 381 -6.26 10.39 -0.43
CA TRP A 381 -5.07 10.68 0.36
C TRP A 381 -3.98 11.31 -0.47
N GLY A 382 -3.24 12.29 0.08
CA GLY A 382 -2.12 12.94 -0.58
C GLY A 382 -0.78 12.45 -0.06
N ALA A 383 0.26 12.47 -0.90
CA ALA A 383 1.63 12.10 -0.58
C ALA A 383 1.79 10.67 -0.03
N GLU A 384 0.96 9.73 -0.47
CA GLU A 384 1.12 8.30 -0.17
C GLU A 384 2.48 7.80 -0.66
N GLU A 385 2.82 8.13 -1.89
CA GLU A 385 4.02 7.70 -2.62
C GLU A 385 5.33 8.10 -1.93
N PHE A 386 5.29 9.11 -1.06
CA PHE A 386 6.45 9.56 -0.28
C PHE A 386 6.64 8.79 1.03
N GLY A 387 5.65 8.04 1.49
CA GLY A 387 5.74 7.24 2.72
C GLY A 387 4.42 7.07 3.44
N ILE A 388 3.30 6.95 2.71
CA ILE A 388 1.93 6.79 3.24
C ILE A 388 1.54 8.03 4.07
N ILE A 389 1.99 9.22 3.66
CA ILE A 389 1.95 10.39 4.54
C ILE A 389 0.50 10.81 4.82
N GLY A 390 -0.29 11.10 3.80
CA GLY A 390 -1.59 11.73 3.99
C GLY A 390 -2.56 10.98 4.89
N SER A 391 -2.68 9.68 4.70
CA SER A 391 -3.57 8.85 5.52
C SER A 391 -3.05 8.68 6.94
N VAL A 392 -1.73 8.55 7.13
CA VAL A 392 -1.11 8.44 8.46
C VAL A 392 -1.32 9.71 9.26
N GLU A 393 -1.02 10.88 8.68
CA GLU A 393 -1.22 12.17 9.33
C GLU A 393 -2.69 12.39 9.75
N TRP A 394 -3.63 12.00 8.86
CA TRP A 394 -5.05 12.10 9.17
C TRP A 394 -5.47 11.17 10.31
N VAL A 395 -4.92 9.96 10.35
CA VAL A 395 -5.17 8.98 11.43
C VAL A 395 -4.57 9.47 12.74
N GLU A 396 -3.34 9.97 12.76
CA GLU A 396 -2.67 10.48 13.97
C GLU A 396 -3.45 11.62 14.59
N GLY A 397 -3.89 12.59 13.79
CA GLY A 397 -4.69 13.73 14.27
C GLY A 397 -6.10 13.35 14.75
N ARG A 398 -6.61 12.17 14.40
CA ARG A 398 -7.99 11.74 14.69
C ARG A 398 -8.09 10.38 15.38
N ARG A 399 -6.99 9.86 15.88
CA ARG A 399 -6.86 8.49 16.43
C ARG A 399 -7.95 8.13 17.42
N GLU A 400 -8.15 8.94 18.46
CA GLU A 400 -9.17 8.65 19.48
C GLU A 400 -10.60 8.63 18.93
N ARG A 401 -10.92 9.48 17.94
CA ARG A 401 -12.22 9.46 17.27
C ARG A 401 -12.38 8.19 16.44
N LEU A 402 -11.34 7.77 15.73
CA LEU A 402 -11.33 6.56 14.90
C LEU A 402 -11.47 5.30 15.76
N GLU A 403 -10.75 5.22 16.86
CA GLU A 403 -10.87 4.12 17.83
C GLU A 403 -12.31 3.95 18.34
N ARG A 404 -13.05 5.04 18.51
CA ARG A 404 -14.45 5.00 19.00
C ARG A 404 -15.46 4.75 17.88
N ASN A 405 -15.32 5.45 16.75
CA ASN A 405 -16.40 5.65 15.79
C ASN A 405 -16.21 4.90 14.46
N ALA A 406 -14.97 4.62 14.05
CA ALA A 406 -14.74 3.92 12.80
C ALA A 406 -15.21 2.46 12.90
N ILE A 407 -16.01 2.05 11.94
CA ILE A 407 -16.50 0.67 11.81
C ILE A 407 -15.48 -0.17 11.06
N ALA A 408 -15.05 0.31 9.90
CA ALA A 408 -14.07 -0.32 9.04
C ALA A 408 -13.41 0.70 8.12
N TYR A 409 -12.22 0.38 7.63
CA TYR A 409 -11.54 1.06 6.53
C TYR A 409 -11.41 0.12 5.32
N LEU A 410 -11.78 0.59 4.13
CA LEU A 410 -11.61 -0.11 2.85
C LEU A 410 -10.57 0.63 2.02
N ASN A 411 -9.48 -0.06 1.68
CA ASN A 411 -8.40 0.45 0.85
C ASN A 411 -8.58 0.02 -0.60
N LEU A 412 -8.45 0.97 -1.53
CA LEU A 412 -8.70 0.75 -2.96
C LEU A 412 -7.48 1.01 -3.85
N ASP A 413 -6.29 1.13 -3.26
CA ASP A 413 -5.07 1.37 -4.02
C ASP A 413 -4.88 0.33 -5.14
N MET A 414 -4.65 0.81 -6.38
CA MET A 414 -4.54 0.00 -7.60
C MET A 414 -5.69 -1.04 -7.76
N ALA A 415 -6.91 -0.70 -7.33
CA ALA A 415 -7.96 -1.70 -7.11
C ALA A 415 -8.46 -2.40 -8.36
N ALA A 416 -8.35 -1.83 -9.56
CA ALA A 416 -8.96 -2.36 -10.77
C ALA A 416 -7.93 -2.73 -11.84
N MET A 417 -7.24 -3.87 -11.68
CA MET A 417 -6.13 -4.32 -12.53
C MET A 417 -6.42 -5.66 -13.23
N GLY A 418 -7.69 -6.00 -13.46
CA GLY A 418 -8.08 -7.19 -14.21
C GLY A 418 -9.32 -7.89 -13.66
N PRO A 419 -9.66 -9.10 -14.17
CA PRO A 419 -10.92 -9.77 -13.87
C PRO A 419 -10.93 -10.55 -12.54
N ASN A 420 -9.78 -10.74 -11.89
CA ASN A 420 -9.66 -11.61 -10.73
C ASN A 420 -9.75 -10.81 -9.43
N LEU A 421 -10.95 -10.71 -8.85
CA LEU A 421 -11.13 -10.05 -7.56
C LEU A 421 -10.40 -10.77 -6.44
N GLY A 422 -9.85 -10.00 -5.49
CA GLY A 422 -9.23 -10.48 -4.27
C GLY A 422 -9.44 -9.51 -3.11
N MET A 423 -9.30 -10.00 -1.89
CA MET A 423 -9.36 -9.20 -0.67
C MET A 423 -8.31 -9.65 0.33
N GLY A 424 -7.78 -8.69 1.08
CA GLY A 424 -6.97 -8.95 2.27
C GLY A 424 -7.47 -8.10 3.43
N GLY A 425 -7.20 -8.50 4.68
CA GLY A 425 -7.63 -7.66 5.77
C GLY A 425 -7.83 -8.31 7.12
N SER A 426 -8.50 -7.58 7.98
CA SER A 426 -8.89 -8.06 9.30
C SER A 426 -9.81 -9.30 9.18
N PRO A 427 -9.42 -10.45 9.75
CA PRO A 427 -10.25 -11.65 9.71
C PRO A 427 -11.65 -11.43 10.27
N ALA A 428 -11.81 -10.52 11.23
CA ALA A 428 -13.08 -10.19 11.84
C ALA A 428 -14.10 -9.66 10.82
N LEU A 429 -13.68 -8.98 9.75
CA LEU A 429 -14.56 -8.44 8.72
C LEU A 429 -14.92 -9.48 7.63
N GLY A 430 -14.14 -10.56 7.53
CA GLY A 430 -14.28 -11.54 6.45
C GLY A 430 -15.69 -12.09 6.27
N PRO A 431 -16.35 -12.64 7.31
CA PRO A 431 -17.68 -13.21 7.17
C PRO A 431 -18.71 -12.24 6.61
N ALA A 432 -18.73 -10.99 7.11
CA ALA A 432 -19.66 -9.97 6.65
C ALA A 432 -19.34 -9.45 5.25
N ALA A 433 -18.03 -9.28 4.93
CA ALA A 433 -17.59 -8.84 3.61
C ALA A 433 -17.93 -9.88 2.54
N PHE A 434 -17.64 -11.17 2.78
CA PHE A 434 -18.00 -12.22 1.82
C PHE A 434 -19.51 -12.36 1.64
N ALA A 435 -20.28 -12.29 2.73
CA ALA A 435 -21.74 -12.31 2.62
C ALA A 435 -22.28 -11.14 1.77
N ALA A 436 -21.69 -9.95 1.90
CA ALA A 436 -22.07 -8.77 1.12
C ALA A 436 -21.84 -8.97 -0.39
N LEU A 437 -20.80 -9.70 -0.80
CA LEU A 437 -20.50 -9.93 -2.22
C LEU A 437 -21.54 -10.76 -2.96
N SER A 438 -22.47 -11.45 -2.25
CA SER A 438 -23.63 -12.08 -2.86
C SER A 438 -24.66 -11.07 -3.41
N LEU A 439 -24.59 -9.79 -2.96
CA LEU A 439 -25.44 -8.69 -3.40
C LEU A 439 -24.92 -7.99 -4.68
N ALA A 440 -23.76 -8.38 -5.17
CA ALA A 440 -23.14 -7.77 -6.34
C ALA A 440 -23.05 -8.77 -7.51
N SER A 441 -23.42 -8.34 -8.72
CA SER A 441 -23.28 -9.12 -9.95
C SER A 441 -21.89 -8.95 -10.57
N ASP A 442 -21.30 -10.05 -11.02
CA ASP A 442 -20.02 -10.10 -11.74
C ASP A 442 -20.22 -9.57 -13.18
N PRO A 443 -19.53 -8.48 -13.61
CA PRO A 443 -19.68 -7.95 -14.97
C PRO A 443 -19.02 -8.83 -16.05
N PHE A 444 -18.26 -9.86 -15.66
CA PHE A 444 -17.62 -10.80 -16.58
C PHE A 444 -18.42 -12.09 -16.81
N ALA A 445 -19.38 -12.42 -15.92
CA ALA A 445 -20.12 -13.67 -15.98
C ALA A 445 -21.52 -13.54 -15.34
N ASP A 446 -22.45 -14.40 -15.72
CA ASP A 446 -23.78 -14.48 -15.12
C ASP A 446 -23.72 -15.22 -13.78
N ARG A 447 -23.22 -14.51 -12.75
CA ARG A 447 -23.06 -15.02 -11.38
C ARG A 447 -22.92 -13.86 -10.41
N THR A 448 -22.97 -14.14 -9.11
CA THR A 448 -22.59 -13.15 -8.09
C THR A 448 -21.06 -13.00 -8.01
N VAL A 449 -20.60 -11.87 -7.45
CA VAL A 449 -19.17 -11.66 -7.18
C VAL A 449 -18.65 -12.69 -6.18
N LEU A 450 -19.44 -13.09 -5.20
CA LEU A 450 -19.10 -14.16 -4.25
C LEU A 450 -18.83 -15.50 -4.96
N ASP A 451 -19.70 -15.88 -5.90
CA ASP A 451 -19.51 -17.12 -6.67
C ASP A 451 -18.19 -17.09 -7.46
N GLY A 452 -17.81 -15.90 -7.95
CA GLY A 452 -16.56 -15.67 -8.68
C GLY A 452 -15.29 -15.84 -7.82
N LEU A 453 -15.38 -15.63 -6.52
CA LEU A 453 -14.28 -15.83 -5.58
C LEU A 453 -14.11 -17.27 -5.11
N SER A 454 -15.16 -18.08 -5.18
CA SER A 454 -15.09 -19.50 -4.80
C SER A 454 -14.27 -20.28 -5.83
N ARG A 455 -13.16 -20.89 -5.40
CA ARG A 455 -12.30 -21.70 -6.26
C ARG A 455 -12.34 -23.17 -5.83
N ASP A 456 -12.59 -24.06 -6.77
CA ASP A 456 -12.61 -25.52 -6.53
C ASP A 456 -13.53 -25.94 -5.37
N GLY A 457 -14.67 -25.27 -5.21
CA GLY A 457 -15.63 -25.53 -4.14
C GLY A 457 -15.16 -25.12 -2.74
N LYS A 458 -14.01 -24.40 -2.63
CA LYS A 458 -13.52 -23.86 -1.36
C LYS A 458 -14.08 -22.44 -1.14
N PRO A 459 -14.47 -22.11 0.11
CA PRO A 459 -14.87 -20.76 0.44
C PRO A 459 -13.70 -19.78 0.21
N PRO A 460 -14.00 -18.51 -0.14
CA PRO A 460 -12.98 -17.50 -0.27
C PRO A 460 -12.27 -17.23 1.08
N SER A 461 -11.02 -16.79 1.02
CA SER A 461 -10.21 -16.42 2.18
C SER A 461 -9.63 -15.03 2.02
N LEU A 462 -9.40 -14.34 3.15
CA LEU A 462 -8.66 -13.09 3.17
C LEU A 462 -7.17 -13.33 3.19
N GLY A 463 -6.43 -12.52 2.40
CA GLY A 463 -4.99 -12.38 2.57
C GLY A 463 -4.65 -11.53 3.80
N ASN A 464 -3.42 -11.64 4.31
CA ASN A 464 -2.92 -10.73 5.35
C ASN A 464 -2.67 -9.34 4.75
N LEU A 465 -2.91 -8.27 5.53
CA LEU A 465 -2.48 -6.93 5.19
C LEU A 465 -1.05 -6.71 5.62
N GLY A 466 -0.19 -6.35 4.65
CA GLY A 466 1.19 -5.94 4.88
C GLY A 466 1.35 -4.43 5.05
N GLY A 467 2.50 -3.93 4.59
CA GLY A 467 2.79 -2.51 4.47
C GLY A 467 2.48 -1.97 3.06
N GLY A 468 2.85 -0.72 2.81
CA GLY A 468 2.93 -0.14 1.47
C GLY A 468 1.61 0.39 0.91
N SER A 469 0.60 0.73 1.74
CA SER A 469 -0.57 1.52 1.36
C SER A 469 -1.33 2.06 2.58
N ASP A 470 -2.33 2.89 2.35
CA ASP A 470 -3.05 3.74 3.31
C ASP A 470 -3.75 3.03 4.49
N HIS A 471 -3.94 1.72 4.41
CA HIS A 471 -4.53 0.94 5.51
C HIS A 471 -3.64 0.84 6.76
N VAL A 472 -2.34 1.12 6.63
CA VAL A 472 -1.36 0.92 7.70
C VAL A 472 -1.68 1.78 8.93
N GLY A 473 -2.01 3.06 8.75
CA GLY A 473 -2.40 3.94 9.85
C GLY A 473 -3.65 3.44 10.57
N PHE A 474 -4.66 3.06 9.82
CA PHE A 474 -5.92 2.56 10.36
C PHE A 474 -5.75 1.24 11.11
N TRP A 475 -5.12 0.25 10.48
CA TRP A 475 -5.00 -1.10 11.01
C TRP A 475 -3.93 -1.25 12.08
N CYS A 476 -2.72 -0.77 11.79
CA CYS A 476 -1.56 -1.03 12.65
C CYS A 476 -1.41 -0.02 13.80
N HIS A 477 -1.96 1.21 13.66
CA HIS A 477 -1.86 2.27 14.67
C HIS A 477 -3.17 2.47 15.44
N ALA A 478 -4.28 2.74 14.76
CA ALA A 478 -5.57 3.00 15.38
C ALA A 478 -6.42 1.72 15.64
N GLY A 479 -5.99 0.55 15.16
CA GLY A 479 -6.70 -0.72 15.34
C GLY A 479 -8.08 -0.76 14.66
N VAL A 480 -8.33 0.09 13.67
CA VAL A 480 -9.54 0.07 12.87
C VAL A 480 -9.50 -1.15 11.96
N PRO A 481 -10.48 -2.07 12.03
CA PRO A 481 -10.52 -3.21 11.13
C PRO A 481 -10.49 -2.76 9.67
N SER A 482 -9.53 -3.27 8.90
CA SER A 482 -9.30 -2.78 7.54
C SER A 482 -9.39 -3.93 6.53
N LEU A 483 -9.86 -3.60 5.32
CA LEU A 483 -9.84 -4.47 4.15
C LEU A 483 -9.11 -3.76 3.01
N THR A 484 -8.33 -4.50 2.22
CA THR A 484 -7.99 -4.11 0.86
C THR A 484 -8.91 -4.86 -0.09
N LEU A 485 -9.42 -4.16 -1.09
CA LEU A 485 -10.29 -4.72 -2.13
C LEU A 485 -9.67 -4.36 -3.48
N GLY A 486 -9.40 -5.37 -4.29
CA GLY A 486 -8.83 -5.12 -5.60
C GLY A 486 -9.00 -6.30 -6.54
N SER A 487 -8.69 -6.08 -7.80
CA SER A 487 -8.70 -7.11 -8.83
C SER A 487 -7.41 -7.07 -9.63
N GLY A 488 -6.97 -8.23 -10.09
CA GLY A 488 -5.76 -8.40 -10.87
C GLY A 488 -5.95 -9.35 -12.04
N GLY A 489 -4.85 -9.72 -12.70
CA GLY A 489 -4.85 -10.72 -13.78
C GLY A 489 -4.62 -10.15 -15.17
N SER A 490 -4.46 -8.84 -15.32
CA SER A 490 -3.97 -8.23 -16.57
C SER A 490 -2.49 -8.52 -16.78
N ALA A 491 -2.10 -8.72 -18.04
CA ALA A 491 -0.74 -9.10 -18.41
C ALA A 491 0.10 -7.84 -18.69
N GLY A 492 0.71 -7.28 -17.67
CA GLY A 492 1.58 -6.11 -17.82
C GLY A 492 1.86 -5.40 -16.50
N THR A 493 2.74 -4.40 -16.56
CA THR A 493 3.02 -3.45 -15.49
C THR A 493 3.59 -2.16 -16.05
N SER A 494 3.06 -1.04 -15.57
CA SER A 494 3.58 0.32 -15.78
C SER A 494 4.03 0.96 -14.47
N TYR A 495 3.99 0.19 -13.39
CA TYR A 495 4.13 0.61 -12.00
C TYR A 495 5.24 1.65 -11.79
N HIS A 496 4.85 2.85 -11.30
CA HIS A 496 5.74 3.97 -10.98
C HIS A 496 6.58 4.51 -12.16
N SER A 497 6.17 4.26 -13.40
CA SER A 497 6.87 4.74 -14.59
C SER A 497 6.13 5.89 -15.28
N ASN A 498 6.80 6.58 -16.20
CA ASN A 498 6.14 7.56 -17.07
C ASN A 498 5.19 6.90 -18.08
N TYR A 499 5.16 5.57 -18.16
CA TYR A 499 4.23 4.80 -18.98
C TYR A 499 2.94 4.42 -18.25
N ASP A 500 2.77 4.85 -17.00
CA ASP A 500 1.51 4.65 -16.27
C ASP A 500 0.45 5.66 -16.72
N THR A 501 -0.05 5.45 -17.93
CA THR A 501 -0.97 6.33 -18.67
C THR A 501 -2.31 5.65 -18.93
N VAL A 502 -3.34 6.44 -19.25
CA VAL A 502 -4.65 5.89 -19.68
C VAL A 502 -4.53 5.00 -20.91
N ALA A 503 -3.62 5.33 -21.83
CA ALA A 503 -3.39 4.51 -23.02
C ALA A 503 -2.89 3.10 -22.65
N TRP A 504 -1.93 3.04 -21.74
CA TRP A 504 -1.45 1.78 -21.19
C TRP A 504 -2.57 1.00 -20.47
N TYR A 505 -3.31 1.68 -19.56
CA TYR A 505 -4.38 1.05 -18.79
C TYR A 505 -5.45 0.43 -19.70
N ARG A 506 -5.95 1.20 -20.66
CA ARG A 506 -7.00 0.72 -21.60
C ARG A 506 -6.54 -0.47 -22.43
N LYS A 507 -5.29 -0.48 -22.89
CA LYS A 507 -4.74 -1.60 -23.66
C LYS A 507 -4.52 -2.85 -22.80
N THR A 508 -4.08 -2.68 -21.57
CA THR A 508 -3.62 -3.77 -20.70
C THR A 508 -4.72 -4.33 -19.82
N VAL A 509 -5.54 -3.47 -19.22
CA VAL A 509 -6.61 -3.85 -18.30
C VAL A 509 -7.95 -3.99 -19.05
N GLY A 510 -8.22 -3.08 -19.98
CA GLY A 510 -9.43 -3.07 -20.79
C GLY A 510 -10.05 -1.67 -20.93
N ASP A 511 -10.44 -1.31 -22.15
CA ASP A 511 -11.13 -0.06 -22.47
C ASP A 511 -12.63 -0.09 -22.13
N ASP A 512 -13.15 -1.27 -21.81
CA ASP A 512 -14.54 -1.50 -21.38
C ASP A 512 -14.77 -1.25 -19.88
N TYR A 513 -13.71 -1.03 -19.10
CA TYR A 513 -13.73 -0.75 -17.66
C TYR A 513 -14.50 -1.77 -16.80
N ARG A 514 -14.69 -3.01 -17.29
CA ARG A 514 -15.37 -4.06 -16.53
C ARG A 514 -14.64 -4.42 -15.22
N ALA A 515 -13.29 -4.35 -15.20
CA ALA A 515 -12.53 -4.58 -13.98
C ALA A 515 -12.87 -3.53 -12.90
N ALA A 516 -12.94 -2.26 -13.28
CA ALA A 516 -13.32 -1.19 -12.37
C ALA A 516 -14.79 -1.31 -11.93
N LEU A 517 -15.69 -1.70 -12.82
CA LEU A 517 -17.09 -1.93 -12.47
C LEU A 517 -17.27 -3.12 -11.51
N LEU A 518 -16.47 -4.19 -11.66
CA LEU A 518 -16.43 -5.32 -10.74
C LEU A 518 -16.10 -4.87 -9.32
N VAL A 519 -15.00 -4.12 -9.19
CA VAL A 519 -14.54 -3.64 -7.88
C VAL A 519 -15.52 -2.63 -7.29
N THR A 520 -16.07 -1.71 -8.11
CA THR A 520 -17.10 -0.75 -7.66
C THR A 520 -18.34 -1.45 -7.12
N ARG A 521 -18.86 -2.47 -7.81
CA ARG A 521 -20.03 -3.24 -7.35
C ARG A 521 -19.75 -3.98 -6.06
N ALA A 522 -18.56 -4.57 -5.93
CA ALA A 522 -18.13 -5.24 -4.71
C ALA A 522 -17.99 -4.23 -3.54
N CYS A 523 -17.37 -3.08 -3.79
CA CYS A 523 -17.22 -2.01 -2.81
C CYS A 523 -18.58 -1.48 -2.34
N ASN A 524 -19.50 -1.17 -3.27
CA ASN A 524 -20.87 -0.74 -2.95
C ASN A 524 -21.59 -1.75 -2.04
N ALA A 525 -21.49 -3.04 -2.34
CA ALA A 525 -22.12 -4.10 -1.57
C ALA A 525 -21.55 -4.21 -0.14
N ILE A 526 -20.23 -4.17 0.01
CA ILE A 526 -19.55 -4.20 1.30
C ILE A 526 -19.90 -2.95 2.11
N VAL A 527 -19.83 -1.76 1.51
CA VAL A 527 -20.18 -0.49 2.18
C VAL A 527 -21.64 -0.49 2.60
N ALA A 528 -22.58 -0.92 1.74
CA ALA A 528 -24.00 -1.03 2.07
C ALA A 528 -24.24 -1.94 3.28
N SER A 529 -23.53 -3.08 3.34
CA SER A 529 -23.60 -4.00 4.47
C SER A 529 -23.04 -3.38 5.75
N PHE A 530 -21.86 -2.77 5.71
CA PHE A 530 -21.19 -2.23 6.89
C PHE A 530 -21.84 -0.93 7.39
N ALA A 531 -22.38 -0.13 6.49
CA ALA A 531 -23.10 1.10 6.81
C ALA A 531 -24.59 0.88 7.17
N SER A 532 -25.04 -0.37 7.29
CA SER A 532 -26.39 -0.72 7.74
C SER A 532 -26.64 -0.36 9.20
N GLY A 533 -27.90 -0.32 9.61
CA GLY A 533 -28.31 -0.09 11.00
C GLY A 533 -28.16 -1.29 11.95
N GLY A 534 -27.75 -2.44 11.42
CA GLY A 534 -27.52 -3.66 12.19
C GLY A 534 -26.31 -3.60 13.12
N GLU A 535 -25.97 -4.74 13.70
CA GLU A 535 -24.75 -4.88 14.51
C GLU A 535 -23.48 -4.58 13.68
N ARG A 536 -22.38 -4.26 14.37
CA ARG A 536 -21.05 -4.07 13.71
C ARG A 536 -20.63 -5.34 12.97
N PRO A 537 -19.93 -5.23 11.84
CA PRO A 537 -19.57 -6.38 10.99
C PRO A 537 -18.49 -7.29 11.57
N ASP A 538 -17.75 -6.83 12.58
CA ASP A 538 -16.61 -7.53 13.14
C ASP A 538 -17.04 -8.78 13.94
N ASP A 539 -16.61 -9.97 13.48
CA ASP A 539 -16.86 -11.25 14.13
C ASP A 539 -15.64 -11.70 14.95
N PRO A 540 -15.74 -11.73 16.30
CA PRO A 540 -14.63 -12.15 17.16
C PRO A 540 -14.23 -13.62 16.96
N ARG A 541 -15.14 -14.48 16.49
CA ARG A 541 -14.86 -15.89 16.21
C ARG A 541 -13.87 -16.04 15.08
N ALA A 542 -14.05 -15.27 13.99
CA ALA A 542 -13.13 -15.28 12.85
C ALA A 542 -11.74 -14.77 13.25
N MET A 543 -11.67 -13.74 14.10
CA MET A 543 -10.42 -13.20 14.61
C MET A 543 -9.65 -14.21 15.47
N LEU A 544 -10.32 -14.90 16.41
CA LEU A 544 -9.71 -15.90 17.28
C LEU A 544 -9.30 -17.17 16.52
N ALA A 545 -10.10 -17.61 15.53
CA ALA A 545 -9.75 -18.73 14.67
C ALA A 545 -8.47 -18.45 13.87
N ASP A 546 -8.34 -17.23 13.32
CA ASP A 546 -7.12 -16.84 12.62
C ASP A 546 -5.93 -16.68 13.57
N ALA A 547 -6.10 -16.08 14.75
CA ALA A 547 -5.05 -16.00 15.77
C ALA A 547 -4.48 -17.40 16.12
N ARG A 548 -5.34 -18.42 16.23
CA ARG A 548 -4.91 -19.80 16.45
C ARG A 548 -4.08 -20.33 15.29
N ARG A 549 -4.52 -20.12 14.05
CA ARG A 549 -3.76 -20.48 12.84
C ARG A 549 -2.36 -19.81 12.83
N LEU A 550 -2.28 -18.55 13.26
CA LEU A 550 -1.02 -17.80 13.34
C LEU A 550 -0.08 -18.34 14.41
N VAL A 551 -0.60 -18.77 15.57
CA VAL A 551 0.20 -19.42 16.61
C VAL A 551 0.75 -20.76 16.14
N ASP A 552 -0.03 -21.53 15.38
CA ASP A 552 0.46 -22.77 14.76
C ASP A 552 1.55 -22.50 13.71
N ALA A 553 1.41 -21.42 12.93
CA ALA A 553 2.45 -21.00 12.00
C ALA A 553 3.74 -20.55 12.72
N ALA A 554 3.62 -19.78 13.82
CA ALA A 554 4.75 -19.37 14.66
C ALA A 554 5.48 -20.60 15.26
N ARG A 555 4.74 -21.62 15.69
CA ARG A 555 5.29 -22.91 16.14
C ARG A 555 6.11 -23.61 15.05
N GLY A 556 5.57 -23.60 13.81
CA GLY A 556 6.27 -24.13 12.64
C GLY A 556 7.57 -23.38 12.34
N SER A 557 7.52 -22.06 12.36
CA SER A 557 8.67 -21.17 12.12
C SER A 557 9.76 -21.36 13.18
N ALA A 558 9.38 -21.44 14.46
CA ALA A 558 10.33 -21.67 15.55
C ALA A 558 11.05 -23.04 15.40
N ARG A 559 10.30 -24.10 15.07
CA ARG A 559 10.88 -25.42 14.80
C ARG A 559 11.85 -25.40 13.62
N ALA A 560 11.47 -24.76 12.52
CA ALA A 560 12.32 -24.63 11.34
C ALA A 560 13.62 -23.84 11.64
N ALA A 561 13.54 -22.86 12.55
CA ALA A 561 14.70 -22.10 13.02
C ALA A 561 15.55 -22.86 14.08
N GLY A 562 15.10 -24.03 14.53
CA GLY A 562 15.74 -24.74 15.67
C GLY A 562 15.66 -23.94 16.98
N PHE A 563 14.57 -23.20 17.17
CA PHE A 563 14.32 -22.32 18.31
C PHE A 563 13.18 -22.88 19.16
N GLU A 564 13.47 -23.26 20.42
CA GLU A 564 12.49 -23.80 21.33
C GLU A 564 11.70 -22.71 22.04
N ILE A 565 10.36 -22.77 21.94
CA ILE A 565 9.42 -21.87 22.62
C ILE A 565 8.27 -22.68 23.23
N ASP A 566 7.80 -22.26 24.40
CA ASP A 566 6.60 -22.81 25.03
C ASP A 566 5.38 -21.92 24.74
N LEU A 567 4.51 -22.38 23.84
CA LEU A 567 3.26 -21.70 23.46
C LEU A 567 2.04 -22.12 24.30
N SER A 568 2.22 -23.03 25.28
CA SER A 568 1.11 -23.60 26.07
C SER A 568 0.23 -22.55 26.76
N PRO A 569 0.77 -21.43 27.32
CA PRO A 569 -0.07 -20.40 27.93
C PRO A 569 -1.02 -19.73 26.92
N LEU A 570 -0.51 -19.43 25.72
CA LEU A 570 -1.30 -18.80 24.66
C LEU A 570 -2.29 -19.78 24.03
N ASP A 571 -1.91 -21.05 23.84
CA ASP A 571 -2.82 -22.10 23.36
C ASP A 571 -4.02 -22.26 24.29
N SER A 572 -3.79 -22.32 25.61
CA SER A 572 -4.85 -22.45 26.62
C SER A 572 -5.79 -21.26 26.59
N ALA A 573 -5.25 -20.03 26.58
CA ALA A 573 -6.06 -18.81 26.49
C ALA A 573 -6.92 -18.78 25.21
N LEU A 574 -6.37 -19.19 24.06
CA LEU A 574 -7.10 -19.24 22.79
C LEU A 574 -8.22 -20.27 22.79
N VAL A 575 -8.03 -21.45 23.42
CA VAL A 575 -9.08 -22.46 23.55
C VAL A 575 -10.28 -21.91 24.35
N ASP A 576 -9.99 -21.30 25.50
CA ASP A 576 -11.01 -20.74 26.38
C ASP A 576 -11.74 -19.55 25.73
N ALA A 577 -11.01 -18.65 25.08
CA ALA A 577 -11.59 -17.50 24.37
C ALA A 577 -12.44 -17.94 23.16
N THR A 578 -12.01 -18.97 22.43
CA THR A 578 -12.77 -19.53 21.31
C THR A 578 -14.10 -20.10 21.80
N SER A 579 -14.09 -20.89 22.89
CA SER A 579 -15.30 -21.43 23.49
C SER A 579 -16.27 -20.32 23.94
N ALA A 580 -15.76 -19.24 24.54
CA ALA A 580 -16.56 -18.09 24.90
C ALA A 580 -17.15 -17.37 23.68
N ALA A 581 -16.38 -17.25 22.58
CA ALA A 581 -16.82 -16.63 21.34
C ALA A 581 -17.91 -17.44 20.62
N GLU A 582 -17.83 -18.75 20.64
CA GLU A 582 -18.88 -19.65 20.10
C GLU A 582 -20.19 -19.55 20.87
N ALA A 583 -20.13 -19.40 22.19
CA ALA A 583 -21.30 -19.26 23.04
C ALA A 583 -21.94 -17.83 22.96
N TRP A 584 -21.15 -16.82 22.64
CA TRP A 584 -21.54 -15.40 22.71
C TRP A 584 -22.74 -15.03 21.83
N PRO A 585 -22.93 -15.51 20.57
CA PRO A 585 -24.11 -15.18 19.76
C PRO A 585 -25.44 -15.67 20.37
N GLY A 586 -25.43 -16.75 21.13
CA GLY A 586 -26.60 -17.33 21.78
C GLY A 586 -27.07 -16.60 23.06
N ARG A 587 -26.28 -15.63 23.53
CA ARG A 587 -26.55 -14.89 24.76
C ARG A 587 -27.66 -13.84 24.55
N PRO A 588 -28.56 -13.59 25.49
CA PRO A 588 -29.63 -12.61 25.38
C PRO A 588 -29.14 -11.18 25.63
N LEU A 589 -28.13 -10.73 24.84
CA LEU A 589 -27.55 -9.40 24.93
C LEU A 589 -28.21 -8.43 23.92
N PRO A 590 -28.52 -7.18 24.32
CA PRO A 590 -29.03 -6.20 23.39
C PRO A 590 -27.97 -5.81 22.34
N PRO A 591 -28.38 -5.41 21.10
CA PRO A 591 -27.43 -5.05 20.03
C PRO A 591 -26.39 -4.01 20.43
N ILE A 592 -26.78 -2.99 21.20
CA ILE A 592 -25.86 -1.94 21.67
C ILE A 592 -24.73 -2.51 22.55
N ARG A 593 -25.03 -3.53 23.36
CA ARG A 593 -24.03 -4.20 24.19
C ARG A 593 -23.10 -5.05 23.32
N ARG A 594 -23.63 -5.77 22.34
CA ARG A 594 -22.81 -6.54 21.40
C ARG A 594 -21.87 -5.64 20.61
N ASP A 595 -22.31 -4.46 20.17
CA ASP A 595 -21.48 -3.48 19.48
C ASP A 595 -20.39 -2.92 20.40
N ALA A 596 -20.70 -2.69 21.70
CA ALA A 596 -19.71 -2.28 22.70
C ALA A 596 -18.69 -3.40 22.97
N ASP A 597 -19.12 -4.67 23.06
CA ASP A 597 -18.22 -5.80 23.23
C ASP A 597 -17.27 -5.95 22.04
N ARG A 598 -17.75 -5.81 20.79
CA ARG A 598 -16.89 -5.82 19.59
C ARG A 598 -15.87 -4.70 19.60
N ALA A 599 -16.28 -3.48 19.95
CA ALA A 599 -15.36 -2.36 20.09
C ALA A 599 -14.29 -2.60 21.17
N ALA A 600 -14.67 -3.16 22.31
CA ALA A 600 -13.76 -3.51 23.39
C ALA A 600 -12.78 -4.64 22.98
N ILE A 601 -13.24 -5.66 22.26
CA ILE A 601 -12.40 -6.74 21.72
C ILE A 601 -11.36 -6.19 20.75
N ARG A 602 -11.76 -5.29 19.85
CA ARG A 602 -10.85 -4.61 18.94
C ARG A 602 -9.75 -3.87 19.70
N THR A 603 -10.15 -3.07 20.71
CA THR A 603 -9.22 -2.29 21.52
C THR A 603 -8.29 -3.17 22.37
N ALA A 604 -8.72 -4.39 22.72
CA ALA A 604 -7.90 -5.32 23.49
C ALA A 604 -6.61 -5.73 22.75
N TRP A 605 -6.59 -5.69 21.42
CA TRP A 605 -5.38 -5.94 20.63
C TRP A 605 -4.40 -4.77 20.57
N LEU A 606 -4.79 -3.59 21.09
CA LEU A 606 -3.92 -2.40 21.05
C LEU A 606 -3.07 -2.30 22.31
N ASP A 607 -1.80 -2.01 22.10
CA ASP A 607 -0.85 -1.63 23.13
C ASP A 607 -0.66 -0.10 23.16
N ALA A 608 -0.77 0.50 24.32
CA ALA A 608 -0.57 1.96 24.46
C ALA A 608 0.88 2.37 24.21
N ASP A 609 1.84 1.52 24.60
CA ASP A 609 3.28 1.73 24.44
C ASP A 609 3.81 1.26 23.08
N GLY A 610 2.98 0.53 22.32
CA GLY A 610 3.30 -0.03 21.01
C GLY A 610 4.29 -1.18 21.05
N LEU A 611 4.73 -1.64 19.87
CA LEU A 611 5.63 -2.78 19.75
C LEU A 611 7.06 -2.42 20.19
N PRO A 612 7.81 -3.36 20.79
CA PRO A 612 9.20 -3.15 21.17
C PRO A 612 10.06 -2.65 20.00
N GLY A 613 10.71 -1.49 20.18
CA GLY A 613 11.52 -0.83 19.15
C GLY A 613 10.75 -0.18 17.99
N ARG A 614 9.42 -0.30 17.97
CA ARG A 614 8.53 0.32 16.97
C ARG A 614 7.24 0.83 17.63
N PRO A 615 7.31 1.80 18.56
CA PRO A 615 6.18 2.21 19.41
C PRO A 615 4.99 2.81 18.64
N TRP A 616 5.20 3.26 17.41
CA TRP A 616 4.12 3.73 16.56
C TRP A 616 3.13 2.61 16.17
N PHE A 617 3.62 1.37 16.01
CA PHE A 617 2.78 0.19 15.73
C PHE A 617 2.15 -0.28 17.04
N ARG A 618 0.86 -0.04 17.21
CA ARG A 618 0.14 -0.33 18.44
C ARG A 618 -0.66 -1.64 18.41
N ASN A 619 -0.85 -2.21 17.23
CA ASN A 619 -1.64 -3.42 17.08
C ASN A 619 -0.77 -4.68 17.27
N ARG A 620 -0.99 -5.40 18.37
CA ARG A 620 -0.32 -6.67 18.68
C ARG A 620 -0.67 -7.82 17.72
N TYR A 621 -1.75 -7.64 16.94
CA TYR A 621 -2.18 -8.64 15.97
C TYR A 621 -1.45 -8.52 14.65
N ALA A 622 -1.22 -7.31 14.16
CA ALA A 622 -0.62 -7.08 12.85
C ALA A 622 0.21 -5.80 12.80
N ALA A 623 1.33 -5.87 12.11
CA ALA A 623 2.19 -4.75 11.75
C ALA A 623 2.79 -4.97 10.37
N THR A 624 3.53 -3.98 9.85
CA THR A 624 4.35 -4.16 8.66
C THR A 624 5.61 -4.96 8.98
N ASP A 625 6.10 -5.73 8.01
CA ASP A 625 7.38 -6.43 8.11
C ASP A 625 8.55 -5.42 8.23
N ARG A 626 9.50 -5.72 9.10
CA ARG A 626 10.64 -4.83 9.41
C ARG A 626 11.80 -4.91 8.41
N HIS A 627 11.74 -5.82 7.44
CA HIS A 627 12.85 -6.08 6.51
C HIS A 627 12.47 -6.03 5.03
N SER A 628 11.17 -6.17 4.71
CA SER A 628 10.69 -6.09 3.33
C SER A 628 9.91 -4.81 3.03
N GLY A 629 9.24 -4.22 4.02
CA GLY A 629 8.39 -3.03 3.90
C GLY A 629 7.01 -3.29 3.31
N TYR A 630 6.83 -4.34 2.52
CA TYR A 630 5.55 -4.73 1.93
C TYR A 630 4.86 -5.88 2.65
N GLY A 631 5.64 -6.71 3.34
CA GLY A 631 5.13 -7.89 4.02
C GLY A 631 4.29 -7.55 5.25
N ALA A 632 3.44 -8.50 5.64
CA ALA A 632 2.71 -8.46 6.90
C ALA A 632 3.49 -9.22 7.98
N ALA A 633 3.66 -8.60 9.15
CA ALA A 633 4.09 -9.26 10.36
C ALA A 633 2.86 -9.54 11.22
N MET A 634 2.43 -10.80 11.24
CA MET A 634 1.29 -11.22 12.05
C MET A 634 1.78 -11.70 13.43
N LEU A 635 1.10 -11.28 14.50
CA LEU A 635 1.59 -11.40 15.88
C LEU A 635 3.04 -10.90 15.97
N PRO A 636 3.30 -9.62 15.60
CA PRO A 636 4.61 -9.12 15.20
C PRO A 636 5.69 -9.32 16.27
N ASP A 637 5.37 -9.09 17.55
CA ASP A 637 6.37 -9.23 18.61
C ASP A 637 6.84 -10.68 18.77
N LEU A 638 5.92 -11.64 18.69
CA LEU A 638 6.26 -13.06 18.71
C LEU A 638 7.03 -13.49 17.45
N ALA A 639 6.57 -13.05 16.26
CA ALA A 639 7.21 -13.40 15.00
C ALA A 639 8.65 -12.86 14.92
N GLU A 640 8.86 -11.61 15.35
CA GLU A 640 10.18 -10.96 15.38
C GLU A 640 11.11 -11.59 16.43
N ALA A 641 10.57 -11.96 17.60
CA ALA A 641 11.37 -12.67 18.62
C ALA A 641 11.85 -14.04 18.13
N ILE A 642 11.02 -14.76 17.36
CA ILE A 642 11.40 -16.04 16.73
C ILE A 642 12.49 -15.80 15.67
N GLU A 643 12.33 -14.76 14.83
CA GLU A 643 13.32 -14.40 13.81
C GLU A 643 14.68 -14.06 14.44
N ASP A 644 14.67 -13.28 15.51
CA ASP A 644 15.86 -12.85 16.24
C ASP A 644 16.44 -13.98 17.12
N ARG A 645 15.70 -15.07 17.31
CA ARG A 645 16.02 -16.15 18.26
C ARG A 645 16.22 -15.65 19.68
N ASP A 646 15.36 -14.72 20.09
CA ASP A 646 15.39 -14.11 21.43
C ASP A 646 14.38 -14.81 22.36
N PRO A 647 14.83 -15.66 23.30
CA PRO A 647 13.93 -16.43 24.15
C PRO A 647 13.27 -15.59 25.24
N GLU A 648 13.86 -14.47 25.64
CA GLU A 648 13.26 -13.58 26.64
C GLU A 648 12.14 -12.78 26.04
N ARG A 649 12.38 -12.19 24.86
CA ARG A 649 11.38 -11.47 24.09
C ARG A 649 10.22 -12.41 23.67
N ALA A 650 10.52 -13.63 23.23
CA ALA A 650 9.48 -14.60 22.85
C ALA A 650 8.58 -14.96 24.06
N ARG A 651 9.15 -15.19 25.25
CA ARG A 651 8.38 -15.44 26.47
C ARG A 651 7.51 -14.25 26.86
N ALA A 652 8.04 -13.03 26.79
CA ALA A 652 7.29 -11.81 27.05
C ALA A 652 6.13 -11.64 26.06
N ALA A 653 6.37 -11.80 24.76
CA ALA A 653 5.35 -11.70 23.71
C ALA A 653 4.22 -12.74 23.92
N ILE A 654 4.56 -14.00 24.25
CA ILE A 654 3.58 -15.05 24.54
C ILE A 654 2.71 -14.67 25.74
N ALA A 655 3.32 -14.19 26.82
CA ALA A 655 2.60 -13.78 28.03
C ALA A 655 1.63 -12.62 27.75
N GLU A 656 2.07 -11.59 27.03
CA GLU A 656 1.26 -10.44 26.66
C GLU A 656 0.10 -10.80 25.71
N LEU A 657 0.35 -11.70 24.75
CA LEU A 657 -0.69 -12.22 23.88
C LEU A 657 -1.72 -13.05 24.64
N ALA A 658 -1.28 -13.88 25.60
CA ALA A 658 -2.17 -14.65 26.45
C ALA A 658 -3.07 -13.72 27.30
N VAL A 659 -2.51 -12.66 27.90
CA VAL A 659 -3.26 -11.63 28.65
C VAL A 659 -4.26 -10.91 27.73
N THR A 660 -3.88 -10.60 26.51
CA THR A 660 -4.76 -9.98 25.49
C THR A 660 -5.95 -10.91 25.19
N VAL A 661 -5.69 -12.18 24.94
CA VAL A 661 -6.73 -13.18 24.63
C VAL A 661 -7.64 -13.45 25.85
N ASP A 662 -7.08 -13.49 27.06
CA ASP A 662 -7.87 -13.62 28.30
C ASP A 662 -8.78 -12.41 28.53
N ARG A 663 -8.34 -11.20 28.21
CA ARG A 663 -9.18 -9.98 28.23
C ARG A 663 -10.36 -10.11 27.25
N ILE A 664 -10.10 -10.60 26.03
CA ILE A 664 -11.15 -10.87 25.05
C ILE A 664 -12.14 -11.91 25.56
N ARG A 665 -11.65 -13.00 26.14
CA ARG A 665 -12.49 -14.03 26.79
C ARG A 665 -13.38 -13.41 27.87
N ALA A 666 -12.82 -12.56 28.74
CA ALA A 666 -13.57 -11.90 29.81
C ALA A 666 -14.69 -10.99 29.27
N ILE A 667 -14.45 -10.24 28.18
CA ILE A 667 -15.48 -9.44 27.50
C ILE A 667 -16.61 -10.33 26.97
N LEU A 668 -16.26 -11.41 26.26
CA LEU A 668 -17.21 -12.34 25.67
C LEU A 668 -18.02 -13.10 26.73
N ALA A 669 -17.46 -13.36 27.91
CA ALA A 669 -18.10 -14.05 29.02
C ALA A 669 -18.87 -13.10 29.96
N ALA A 670 -18.70 -11.77 29.85
CA ALA A 670 -19.34 -10.82 30.75
C ALA A 670 -20.87 -10.85 30.67
N PRO A 671 -21.63 -10.79 31.79
CA PRO A 671 -23.09 -10.94 31.86
C PRO A 671 -23.84 -9.82 31.13
#